data_4c081913677ba4c1761bb9321222cfdb
#
_entry.id   4c081913677ba4c1761bb9321222cfdb
#
_cell.length_a   1.000
_cell.length_b   1.000
_cell.length_c   1.000
_cell.angle_alpha   90.00
_cell.angle_beta   90.00
_cell.angle_gamma   90.00
#
_symmetry.space_group_name_H-M   'P 1'
#
loop_
_entity.id
_entity.type
_entity.pdbx_description
1 polymer ?
#
loop_
_entity_poly.entity_id
_entity_poly.type
_entity_poly.pdbx_seq_one_letter_code
_entity_poly.pdbx_strand_id
1 'polypeptide(L)'
;MHHKTTASIAEQESFNAWLPGALSADQPAAPVKDALPRESLRQQLQSSSSRIVLIHTPAGYGRTTLLTQHYWHVKAQGLPVAWVGCNNLERAVHQLNALYEYFQAGDAHAQWHSAQRSSDRSACAQILIDDAHKLQPGDQARLLSRLLDAAPSAVQFIISSRGSAPINLAQYRLRGELMEMGSKQLAFTATEKAAFLQRYAVATDGEDINELLRLTDGWPGGMNLAMQYWQSMDEPKPPAPWEDASWYEDFFREEVFDSQTLAIQELLLSCSVLEQIDFAACDALRKTEGSAALLRFCAANDLFVSQDIRHPNSYRLHPLFRRFLSQQLLESSQHTLKNLHLSASEHFLHHNQLFKAYNHALQSNDAEHAAKIVDDNIVVFFETSDDQAWRLVERLPRQVLNRYPRILLGQAWSMLHLWKFETAKELLRIAREYLGTEEARHRYGENGLRILRQELLHREAMLSMMVDDTHLLETQALDLIDKYSEAHPIMRGSVYNALLYAHRERFKLDEIEHLGHLAEEQLKRGGSKLSIVVHAALIGPARFMAGQTQQVITDLRNALKAAEGITGVGSPYATILALPLAEVHYERNELSEARELLATYLPLVEYEGFVDQTISGWLTAVKLACHDDNFAEAFALLDKADQAARQHGFERLRYCALAERMRLLLALGDQKEVLRLGRMNGLIGQLEHVRPAARVTTRDEARAFCCARVAIAQGRLGDAIELCRAWQRFLHQADAVRNCLRWEVLHAHLLLLSGNDKGAQRGLKKSFETAARRRLVRTFVDEKAWLGGLLGSMDHMHVTLATSVQVDDFIEELDSLCRGVEVFSAPERQAQPPSPALPLSNELPTLSADAVSGVLNSREIEILHLVHGGLRNKEIGRRLNITEGCVKWYMQQIFDKIGVRRRSQAVSRARQFGVIF
;
A
#
# COMPACT_ATOMS: atom_id res chain seq x y z
N MET A 1 -50.29 -21.07 -36.57
CA MET A 1 -49.55 -19.80 -36.41
C MET A 1 -49.78 -18.90 -37.63
N HIS A 2 -50.99 -18.45 -37.88
CA HIS A 2 -51.33 -17.48 -38.98
C HIS A 2 -52.65 -16.78 -38.67
N HIS A 3 -52.78 -16.11 -37.49
CA HIS A 3 -53.97 -15.30 -37.19
C HIS A 3 -53.66 -14.08 -36.28
N LYS A 4 -52.43 -13.50 -36.35
CA LYS A 4 -52.08 -12.30 -35.54
C LYS A 4 -51.67 -11.07 -36.37
N THR A 5 -51.75 -11.12 -37.70
CA THR A 5 -51.15 -10.05 -38.53
C THR A 5 -52.20 -9.14 -39.22
N THR A 6 -53.52 -9.44 -39.14
CA THR A 6 -54.49 -8.61 -39.81
C THR A 6 -55.27 -7.63 -38.93
N ALA A 7 -55.21 -7.75 -37.59
CA ALA A 7 -55.82 -6.77 -36.66
C ALA A 7 -55.01 -5.48 -36.55
N SER A 8 -53.70 -5.51 -36.83
CA SER A 8 -52.76 -4.41 -36.62
C SER A 8 -52.85 -3.24 -37.62
N ILE A 9 -53.29 -3.48 -38.86
CA ILE A 9 -53.29 -2.43 -39.92
C ILE A 9 -54.48 -1.50 -39.79
N ALA A 10 -55.65 -2.03 -39.44
CA ALA A 10 -56.88 -1.24 -39.28
C ALA A 10 -56.83 -0.38 -37.97
N GLU A 11 -56.15 -0.88 -36.93
CA GLU A 11 -55.89 -0.13 -35.69
C GLU A 11 -54.81 0.96 -35.88
N GLN A 12 -53.82 0.74 -36.75
CA GLN A 12 -52.86 1.77 -37.17
C GLN A 12 -53.44 2.95 -37.94
N GLU A 13 -54.38 2.70 -38.85
CA GLU A 13 -55.07 3.78 -39.58
C GLU A 13 -55.99 4.58 -38.68
N SER A 14 -56.65 3.98 -37.69
CA SER A 14 -57.50 4.69 -36.73
C SER A 14 -56.72 5.55 -35.75
N PHE A 15 -55.47 5.23 -35.45
CA PHE A 15 -54.65 5.93 -34.46
C PHE A 15 -53.95 7.17 -35.01
N ASN A 16 -53.47 7.16 -36.25
CA ASN A 16 -52.95 8.35 -36.93
C ASN A 16 -54.06 9.40 -37.21
N ALA A 17 -55.34 9.01 -37.08
CA ALA A 17 -56.46 9.90 -37.29
C ALA A 17 -56.82 10.80 -36.11
N TRP A 18 -56.32 10.54 -34.91
CA TRP A 18 -56.67 11.33 -33.71
C TRP A 18 -55.56 12.27 -33.21
N LEU A 19 -54.31 12.12 -33.69
CA LEU A 19 -53.28 13.14 -33.45
C LEU A 19 -53.65 14.41 -34.26
N PRO A 20 -53.65 15.64 -33.66
CA PRO A 20 -53.85 16.86 -34.41
C PRO A 20 -52.97 16.87 -35.66
N GLY A 21 -53.54 17.21 -36.82
CA GLY A 21 -52.83 17.17 -38.10
C GLY A 21 -51.50 17.93 -38.13
N ALA A 22 -51.33 18.88 -37.19
CA ALA A 22 -50.09 19.60 -36.96
C ALA A 22 -48.93 18.68 -36.42
N LEU A 23 -49.24 17.50 -35.82
CA LEU A 23 -48.29 16.57 -35.26
C LEU A 23 -48.03 15.36 -36.14
N SER A 24 -48.98 14.97 -36.97
CA SER A 24 -48.85 13.80 -37.85
C SER A 24 -47.77 13.96 -38.91
N ALA A 25 -47.41 15.23 -39.22
CA ALA A 25 -46.38 15.55 -40.23
C ALA A 25 -44.96 15.69 -39.65
N ASP A 26 -44.81 15.71 -38.32
CA ASP A 26 -43.52 15.98 -37.69
C ASP A 26 -42.85 14.67 -37.19
N GLN A 27 -41.72 14.36 -37.77
CA GLN A 27 -40.95 13.18 -37.43
C GLN A 27 -39.49 13.61 -37.23
N PRO A 28 -38.79 13.04 -36.25
CA PRO A 28 -37.36 13.27 -36.17
C PRO A 28 -36.66 12.72 -37.42
N ALA A 29 -35.49 13.24 -37.72
CA ALA A 29 -34.64 12.67 -38.76
C ALA A 29 -34.45 11.16 -38.52
N ALA A 30 -34.20 10.42 -39.59
CA ALA A 30 -33.90 8.99 -39.42
C ALA A 30 -32.69 8.82 -38.48
N PRO A 31 -32.66 7.74 -37.67
CA PRO A 31 -31.52 7.50 -36.80
C PRO A 31 -30.22 7.49 -37.61
N VAL A 32 -29.20 8.16 -37.10
CA VAL A 32 -27.88 8.20 -37.74
C VAL A 32 -27.40 6.75 -37.87
N LYS A 33 -27.05 6.32 -39.09
CA LYS A 33 -26.67 4.92 -39.39
C LYS A 33 -25.52 4.43 -38.50
N ASP A 34 -24.62 5.34 -38.13
CA ASP A 34 -23.43 5.01 -37.35
C ASP A 34 -23.60 5.28 -35.84
N ALA A 35 -24.78 5.67 -35.36
CA ALA A 35 -25.07 5.82 -33.97
C ALA A 35 -25.17 4.46 -33.26
N LEU A 36 -24.51 4.33 -32.08
CA LEU A 36 -24.61 3.10 -31.29
C LEU A 36 -26.05 2.88 -30.79
N PRO A 37 -26.66 1.70 -31.01
CA PRO A 37 -27.98 1.39 -30.46
C PRO A 37 -27.92 1.36 -28.93
N ARG A 38 -28.78 2.13 -28.26
CA ARG A 38 -28.90 2.22 -26.80
C ARG A 38 -30.02 1.32 -26.29
N GLU A 39 -29.85 0.01 -26.53
CA GLU A 39 -30.87 -0.98 -26.26
C GLU A 39 -31.37 -1.00 -24.83
N SER A 40 -30.45 -1.02 -23.84
CA SER A 40 -30.80 -1.02 -22.43
C SER A 40 -31.60 0.22 -22.02
N LEU A 41 -31.19 1.41 -22.47
CA LEU A 41 -31.91 2.66 -22.16
C LEU A 41 -33.26 2.71 -22.85
N ARG A 42 -33.34 2.22 -24.05
CA ARG A 42 -34.59 2.14 -24.80
C ARG A 42 -35.60 1.21 -24.15
N GLN A 43 -35.14 0.03 -23.67
CA GLN A 43 -35.96 -0.88 -22.86
C GLN A 43 -36.41 -0.23 -21.56
N GLN A 44 -35.56 0.52 -20.91
CA GLN A 44 -35.88 1.27 -19.70
C GLN A 44 -36.97 2.33 -19.95
N LEU A 45 -36.89 3.06 -21.06
CA LEU A 45 -37.92 4.03 -21.47
C LEU A 45 -39.25 3.33 -21.74
N GLN A 46 -39.23 2.18 -22.44
CA GLN A 46 -40.40 1.43 -22.80
C GLN A 46 -41.07 0.75 -21.59
N SER A 47 -40.29 0.26 -20.64
CA SER A 47 -40.79 -0.41 -19.44
C SER A 47 -41.17 0.54 -18.30
N SER A 48 -40.88 1.84 -18.44
CA SER A 48 -41.15 2.83 -17.41
C SER A 48 -42.68 3.03 -17.25
N SER A 49 -43.16 2.88 -16.02
CA SER A 49 -44.54 3.20 -15.63
C SER A 49 -44.72 4.66 -15.24
N SER A 50 -43.69 5.47 -15.28
CA SER A 50 -43.75 6.90 -14.93
C SER A 50 -44.46 7.69 -16.03
N ARG A 51 -45.33 8.59 -15.61
CA ARG A 51 -46.05 9.49 -16.53
C ARG A 51 -45.11 10.47 -17.25
N ILE A 52 -44.04 10.90 -16.57
CA ILE A 52 -43.05 11.80 -17.12
C ILE A 52 -41.67 11.16 -16.98
N VAL A 53 -40.95 11.09 -18.09
CA VAL A 53 -39.52 10.76 -18.09
C VAL A 53 -38.76 12.01 -18.47
N LEU A 54 -37.91 12.52 -17.56
CA LEU A 54 -37.03 13.62 -17.84
C LEU A 54 -35.61 13.12 -18.11
N ILE A 55 -35.10 13.42 -19.30
CA ILE A 55 -33.72 13.15 -19.68
C ILE A 55 -32.93 14.47 -19.63
N HIS A 56 -32.12 14.64 -18.58
CA HIS A 56 -31.33 15.87 -18.42
C HIS A 56 -29.84 15.55 -18.36
N THR A 57 -29.08 16.09 -19.28
CA THR A 57 -27.63 15.90 -19.37
C THR A 57 -26.97 17.06 -20.08
N PRO A 58 -25.65 17.25 -19.89
CA PRO A 58 -24.86 18.16 -20.72
C PRO A 58 -24.98 17.89 -22.21
N ALA A 59 -24.46 18.78 -23.03
CA ALA A 59 -24.38 18.60 -24.48
C ALA A 59 -23.54 17.35 -24.83
N GLY A 60 -23.91 16.66 -25.95
CA GLY A 60 -23.13 15.51 -26.44
C GLY A 60 -23.38 14.18 -25.73
N TYR A 61 -24.29 14.07 -24.76
CA TYR A 61 -24.65 12.79 -24.13
C TYR A 61 -25.62 11.92 -24.94
N GLY A 62 -26.02 12.39 -26.11
CA GLY A 62 -26.84 11.60 -27.04
C GLY A 62 -28.35 11.58 -26.72
N ARG A 63 -28.89 12.62 -26.05
CA ARG A 63 -30.33 12.75 -25.75
C ARG A 63 -31.21 12.61 -27.00
N THR A 64 -31.00 13.49 -27.97
CA THR A 64 -31.72 13.51 -29.26
C THR A 64 -31.55 12.19 -29.98
N THR A 65 -30.35 11.58 -29.96
CA THR A 65 -30.08 10.28 -30.56
C THR A 65 -30.91 9.17 -29.91
N LEU A 66 -30.95 9.14 -28.57
CA LEU A 66 -31.75 8.18 -27.82
C LEU A 66 -33.24 8.34 -28.08
N LEU A 67 -33.74 9.58 -28.03
CA LEU A 67 -35.15 9.88 -28.33
C LEU A 67 -35.50 9.51 -29.76
N THR A 68 -34.65 9.80 -30.73
CA THR A 68 -34.87 9.42 -32.16
C THR A 68 -34.89 7.91 -32.33
N GLN A 69 -33.94 7.18 -31.73
CA GLN A 69 -33.94 5.71 -31.75
C GLN A 69 -35.20 5.15 -31.12
N HIS A 70 -35.63 5.73 -30.00
CA HIS A 70 -36.84 5.30 -29.30
C HIS A 70 -38.08 5.61 -30.11
N TYR A 71 -38.22 6.80 -30.70
CA TYR A 71 -39.33 7.19 -31.57
C TYR A 71 -39.52 6.19 -32.72
N TRP A 72 -38.48 5.90 -33.47
CA TRP A 72 -38.54 5.00 -34.62
C TRP A 72 -38.81 3.55 -34.22
N HIS A 73 -38.34 3.14 -33.05
CA HIS A 73 -38.66 1.81 -32.53
C HIS A 73 -40.11 1.66 -32.11
N VAL A 74 -40.66 2.62 -31.38
CA VAL A 74 -42.06 2.65 -30.94
C VAL A 74 -42.99 2.70 -32.15
N LYS A 75 -42.64 3.54 -33.13
CA LYS A 75 -43.35 3.63 -34.40
C LYS A 75 -43.36 2.32 -35.20
N ALA A 76 -42.23 1.64 -35.25
CA ALA A 76 -42.11 0.35 -35.93
C ALA A 76 -42.95 -0.77 -35.25
N GLN A 77 -43.20 -0.63 -33.95
CA GLN A 77 -44.13 -1.52 -33.22
C GLN A 77 -45.61 -1.18 -33.42
N GLY A 78 -45.91 -0.11 -34.17
CA GLY A 78 -47.29 0.34 -34.38
C GLY A 78 -47.90 1.05 -33.18
N LEU A 79 -47.06 1.45 -32.19
CA LEU A 79 -47.55 2.15 -31.00
C LEU A 79 -47.62 3.65 -31.25
N PRO A 80 -48.54 4.34 -30.56
CA PRO A 80 -48.78 5.76 -30.75
C PRO A 80 -47.60 6.59 -30.22
N VAL A 81 -46.98 7.40 -31.09
CA VAL A 81 -45.85 8.25 -30.72
C VAL A 81 -45.92 9.57 -31.49
N ALA A 82 -45.76 10.69 -30.77
CA ALA A 82 -45.65 12.03 -31.34
C ALA A 82 -44.28 12.67 -31.01
N TRP A 83 -43.81 13.53 -31.90
CA TRP A 83 -42.55 14.24 -31.75
C TRP A 83 -42.77 15.78 -31.73
N VAL A 84 -42.17 16.45 -30.76
CA VAL A 84 -42.12 17.89 -30.67
C VAL A 84 -40.65 18.31 -30.54
N GLY A 85 -40.07 18.92 -31.54
CA GLY A 85 -38.69 19.41 -31.55
C GLY A 85 -38.63 20.91 -31.23
N CYS A 86 -38.05 21.32 -30.11
CA CYS A 86 -37.98 22.72 -29.71
C CYS A 86 -36.87 23.50 -30.43
N ASN A 87 -36.23 22.94 -31.44
CA ASN A 87 -35.25 23.66 -32.27
C ASN A 87 -35.89 24.76 -33.09
N ASN A 88 -37.17 24.63 -33.48
CA ASN A 88 -37.97 25.69 -34.03
C ASN A 88 -39.10 26.04 -33.04
N LEU A 89 -38.90 27.15 -32.29
CA LEU A 89 -39.80 27.54 -31.20
C LEU A 89 -41.22 27.86 -31.65
N GLU A 90 -41.39 28.54 -32.77
CA GLU A 90 -42.74 28.89 -33.28
C GLU A 90 -43.53 27.62 -33.56
N ARG A 91 -42.91 26.68 -34.24
CA ARG A 91 -43.49 25.37 -34.54
C ARG A 91 -43.79 24.52 -33.30
N ALA A 92 -42.82 24.47 -32.36
CA ALA A 92 -42.98 23.76 -31.11
C ALA A 92 -44.12 24.32 -30.27
N VAL A 93 -44.22 25.64 -30.14
CA VAL A 93 -45.32 26.32 -29.43
C VAL A 93 -46.68 26.04 -30.09
N HIS A 94 -46.75 26.09 -31.43
CA HIS A 94 -47.97 25.73 -32.18
C HIS A 94 -48.40 24.28 -31.90
N GLN A 95 -47.44 23.32 -31.90
CA GLN A 95 -47.72 21.90 -31.61
C GLN A 95 -48.16 21.69 -30.17
N LEU A 96 -47.50 22.31 -29.19
CA LEU A 96 -47.86 22.23 -27.78
C LEU A 96 -49.27 22.79 -27.52
N ASN A 97 -49.65 23.89 -28.20
CA ASN A 97 -51.01 24.48 -28.14
C ASN A 97 -52.04 23.50 -28.76
N ALA A 98 -51.75 22.95 -29.92
CA ALA A 98 -52.65 21.99 -30.58
C ALA A 98 -52.90 20.76 -29.73
N LEU A 99 -51.85 20.24 -29.04
CA LEU A 99 -51.97 19.13 -28.07
C LEU A 99 -52.80 19.56 -26.85
N TYR A 100 -52.60 20.76 -26.35
CA TYR A 100 -53.34 21.25 -25.19
C TYR A 100 -54.83 21.42 -25.51
N GLU A 101 -55.17 22.03 -26.63
CA GLU A 101 -56.54 22.16 -27.10
C GLU A 101 -57.23 20.82 -27.35
N TYR A 102 -56.48 19.86 -27.92
CA TYR A 102 -56.95 18.51 -28.14
C TYR A 102 -57.31 17.79 -26.82
N PHE A 103 -56.47 17.91 -25.79
CA PHE A 103 -56.77 17.29 -24.50
C PHE A 103 -57.87 18.01 -23.72
N GLN A 104 -58.08 19.29 -23.97
CA GLN A 104 -59.17 20.11 -23.36
C GLN A 104 -60.54 19.83 -23.99
N ALA A 105 -60.61 19.44 -25.27
CA ALA A 105 -61.84 19.28 -25.99
C ALA A 105 -62.71 18.10 -25.54
N GLY A 106 -62.26 17.31 -24.57
CA GLY A 106 -63.02 16.24 -23.91
C GLY A 106 -63.25 14.97 -24.75
N ASP A 107 -63.23 15.02 -26.05
CA ASP A 107 -63.37 13.88 -26.96
C ASP A 107 -62.24 12.85 -26.79
N ALA A 108 -61.07 13.35 -26.43
CA ALA A 108 -59.92 12.50 -26.09
C ALA A 108 -60.19 11.52 -24.94
N HIS A 109 -60.91 11.98 -23.89
CA HIS A 109 -61.22 11.11 -22.74
C HIS A 109 -62.14 9.92 -23.09
N ALA A 110 -63.11 10.11 -23.92
CA ALA A 110 -64.08 9.06 -24.29
C ALA A 110 -63.47 7.99 -25.18
N GLN A 111 -62.60 8.38 -26.12
CA GLN A 111 -61.90 7.42 -27.01
C GLN A 111 -60.81 6.61 -26.26
N TRP A 112 -60.13 7.22 -25.29
CA TRP A 112 -59.12 6.57 -24.48
C TRP A 112 -59.65 5.55 -23.48
N HIS A 113 -60.80 5.81 -22.86
CA HIS A 113 -61.47 4.84 -21.99
C HIS A 113 -61.94 3.59 -22.71
N SER A 114 -62.17 3.64 -24.02
CA SER A 114 -62.50 2.48 -24.82
C SER A 114 -61.27 1.58 -25.13
N ALA A 115 -60.09 2.19 -25.27
CA ALA A 115 -58.81 1.50 -25.48
C ALA A 115 -58.26 0.84 -24.17
N GLN A 116 -58.58 1.36 -23.00
CA GLN A 116 -58.14 0.85 -21.69
C GLN A 116 -58.76 -0.51 -21.27
N ARG A 117 -59.72 -1.07 -22.06
CA ARG A 117 -60.35 -2.37 -21.74
C ARG A 117 -59.48 -3.59 -22.03
N SER A 118 -58.33 -3.42 -22.68
CA SER A 118 -57.27 -4.45 -22.78
C SER A 118 -56.30 -4.29 -21.63
N SER A 119 -56.18 -5.32 -20.81
CA SER A 119 -55.38 -5.38 -19.57
C SER A 119 -53.88 -5.31 -19.75
N ASP A 120 -53.37 -4.80 -20.86
CA ASP A 120 -51.94 -4.71 -21.17
C ASP A 120 -51.46 -3.25 -21.09
N ARG A 121 -50.79 -2.85 -19.98
CA ARG A 121 -50.21 -1.52 -19.75
C ARG A 121 -49.10 -1.13 -20.73
N SER A 122 -48.76 -1.97 -21.70
CA SER A 122 -47.73 -1.73 -22.72
C SER A 122 -48.16 -0.82 -23.89
N ALA A 123 -49.39 -0.33 -23.91
CA ALA A 123 -49.96 0.46 -25.03
C ALA A 123 -50.21 1.93 -24.66
N CYS A 124 -49.34 2.56 -23.87
CA CYS A 124 -49.42 4.01 -23.61
C CYS A 124 -48.96 4.81 -24.82
N ALA A 125 -49.71 5.87 -25.17
CA ALA A 125 -49.22 6.86 -26.14
C ALA A 125 -48.04 7.65 -25.58
N GLN A 126 -47.05 7.90 -26.39
CA GLN A 126 -45.85 8.63 -25.98
C GLN A 126 -45.74 9.94 -26.73
N ILE A 127 -45.43 11.01 -26.00
CA ILE A 127 -45.10 12.33 -26.54
C ILE A 127 -43.67 12.65 -26.19
N LEU A 128 -42.84 12.72 -27.22
CA LEU A 128 -41.40 13.01 -27.08
C LEU A 128 -41.17 14.49 -27.34
N ILE A 129 -40.65 15.20 -26.38
CA ILE A 129 -40.32 16.62 -26.46
C ILE A 129 -38.79 16.77 -26.36
N ASP A 130 -38.16 17.14 -27.47
CA ASP A 130 -36.70 17.27 -27.54
C ASP A 130 -36.29 18.73 -27.37
N ASP A 131 -35.19 18.91 -26.59
CA ASP A 131 -34.61 20.22 -26.28
C ASP A 131 -35.54 21.19 -25.57
N ALA A 132 -36.35 20.74 -24.63
CA ALA A 132 -37.32 21.55 -23.88
C ALA A 132 -36.73 22.77 -23.19
N HIS A 133 -35.42 22.82 -22.89
CA HIS A 133 -34.72 23.98 -22.32
C HIS A 133 -34.73 25.21 -23.21
N LYS A 134 -35.03 25.06 -24.51
CA LYS A 134 -35.17 26.15 -25.45
C LYS A 134 -36.48 26.94 -25.30
N LEU A 135 -37.48 26.34 -24.63
CA LEU A 135 -38.71 27.02 -24.30
C LEU A 135 -38.44 28.17 -23.34
N GLN A 136 -38.92 29.39 -23.72
CA GLN A 136 -38.66 30.60 -22.91
C GLN A 136 -39.40 30.52 -21.56
N PRO A 137 -38.74 30.98 -20.47
CA PRO A 137 -39.39 31.14 -19.18
C PRO A 137 -40.60 32.07 -19.30
N GLY A 138 -41.73 31.68 -18.72
CA GLY A 138 -42.98 32.43 -18.78
C GLY A 138 -44.09 31.68 -19.50
N ASP A 139 -44.66 32.24 -20.59
CA ASP A 139 -45.83 31.64 -21.22
C ASP A 139 -45.58 30.29 -21.88
N GLN A 140 -44.42 30.11 -22.50
CA GLN A 140 -44.09 28.82 -23.14
C GLN A 140 -43.88 27.69 -22.12
N ALA A 141 -43.18 27.96 -21.03
CA ALA A 141 -43.02 27.04 -19.93
C ALA A 141 -44.36 26.73 -19.23
N ARG A 142 -45.24 27.75 -19.09
CA ARG A 142 -46.60 27.57 -18.54
C ARG A 142 -47.45 26.68 -19.45
N LEU A 143 -47.32 26.86 -20.77
CA LEU A 143 -48.03 26.02 -21.74
C LEU A 143 -47.66 24.56 -21.59
N LEU A 144 -46.37 24.24 -21.46
CA LEU A 144 -45.95 22.88 -21.22
C LEU A 144 -46.50 22.31 -19.90
N SER A 145 -46.50 23.10 -18.81
CA SER A 145 -47.08 22.69 -17.53
C SER A 145 -48.60 22.39 -17.66
N ARG A 146 -49.35 23.31 -18.33
CA ARG A 146 -50.78 23.12 -18.59
C ARG A 146 -51.05 21.86 -19.42
N LEU A 147 -50.23 21.61 -20.43
CA LEU A 147 -50.33 20.40 -21.27
C LEU A 147 -50.15 19.13 -20.44
N LEU A 148 -49.14 19.11 -19.58
CA LEU A 148 -48.92 17.96 -18.68
C LEU A 148 -50.10 17.74 -17.74
N ASP A 149 -50.70 18.82 -17.21
CA ASP A 149 -51.86 18.70 -16.31
C ASP A 149 -53.12 18.30 -17.03
N ALA A 150 -53.34 18.73 -18.29
CA ALA A 150 -54.53 18.43 -19.11
C ALA A 150 -54.49 17.00 -19.72
N ALA A 151 -53.31 16.44 -19.91
CA ALA A 151 -53.16 15.16 -20.59
C ALA A 151 -53.69 13.99 -19.74
N PRO A 152 -54.34 12.99 -20.36
CA PRO A 152 -54.80 11.78 -19.70
C PRO A 152 -53.65 11.00 -19.06
N SER A 153 -53.93 10.22 -18.00
CA SER A 153 -52.92 9.40 -17.30
C SER A 153 -52.30 8.29 -18.18
N ALA A 154 -52.95 7.98 -19.29
CA ALA A 154 -52.50 7.01 -20.29
C ALA A 154 -51.47 7.58 -21.28
N VAL A 155 -51.12 8.86 -21.18
CA VAL A 155 -50.11 9.50 -22.01
C VAL A 155 -48.81 9.67 -21.22
N GLN A 156 -47.72 9.13 -21.76
CA GLN A 156 -46.37 9.31 -21.20
C GLN A 156 -45.64 10.41 -21.95
N PHE A 157 -45.00 11.30 -21.20
CA PHE A 157 -44.15 12.34 -21.74
C PHE A 157 -42.70 12.01 -21.54
N ILE A 158 -41.91 12.02 -22.60
CA ILE A 158 -40.45 11.85 -22.53
C ILE A 158 -39.81 13.18 -22.94
N ILE A 159 -39.24 13.88 -21.97
CA ILE A 159 -38.78 15.24 -22.15
C ILE A 159 -37.24 15.27 -22.07
N SER A 160 -36.58 15.79 -23.11
CA SER A 160 -35.14 16.06 -23.03
C SER A 160 -34.87 17.54 -22.73
N SER A 161 -33.86 17.76 -21.89
CA SER A 161 -33.43 19.14 -21.52
C SER A 161 -31.91 19.18 -21.30
N ARG A 162 -31.29 20.33 -21.54
CA ARG A 162 -29.96 20.65 -20.98
C ARG A 162 -30.20 21.21 -19.58
N GLY A 163 -29.79 20.53 -18.56
CA GLY A 163 -30.07 20.91 -17.20
C GLY A 163 -31.52 20.73 -16.74
N SER A 164 -31.99 21.57 -15.83
CA SER A 164 -33.34 21.50 -15.30
C SER A 164 -34.38 21.80 -16.37
N ALA A 165 -35.50 21.09 -16.31
CA ALA A 165 -36.63 21.41 -17.20
C ALA A 165 -37.19 22.80 -16.89
N PRO A 166 -37.76 23.51 -17.91
CA PRO A 166 -38.28 24.85 -17.73
C PRO A 166 -39.59 24.90 -16.93
N ILE A 167 -39.99 23.81 -16.30
CA ILE A 167 -41.23 23.59 -15.57
C ILE A 167 -40.99 23.04 -14.18
N ASN A 168 -41.95 23.30 -13.25
CA ASN A 168 -41.87 22.75 -11.92
C ASN A 168 -42.32 21.27 -11.87
N LEU A 169 -41.41 20.35 -11.72
CA LEU A 169 -41.66 18.91 -11.64
C LEU A 169 -41.82 18.38 -10.23
N ALA A 170 -41.77 19.23 -9.19
CA ALA A 170 -41.80 18.80 -7.79
C ALA A 170 -43.08 18.01 -7.45
N GLN A 171 -44.23 18.39 -7.98
CA GLN A 171 -45.50 17.69 -7.75
C GLN A 171 -45.48 16.26 -8.33
N TYR A 172 -44.96 16.11 -9.55
CA TYR A 172 -44.86 14.79 -10.19
C TYR A 172 -43.85 13.87 -9.48
N ARG A 173 -42.78 14.47 -8.95
CA ARG A 173 -41.80 13.73 -8.13
C ARG A 173 -42.45 13.22 -6.83
N LEU A 174 -43.21 14.06 -6.13
CA LEU A 174 -43.93 13.68 -4.90
C LEU A 174 -44.96 12.56 -5.13
N ARG A 175 -45.60 12.54 -6.31
CA ARG A 175 -46.58 11.53 -6.69
C ARG A 175 -45.94 10.25 -7.21
N GLY A 176 -44.63 10.16 -7.37
CA GLY A 176 -43.93 9.05 -7.99
C GLY A 176 -44.18 8.90 -9.49
N GLU A 177 -44.67 9.97 -10.15
CA GLU A 177 -45.00 10.02 -11.58
C GLU A 177 -43.82 10.44 -12.47
N LEU A 178 -42.66 10.79 -11.87
CA LEU A 178 -41.47 11.28 -12.56
C LEU A 178 -40.33 10.27 -12.46
N MET A 179 -39.75 9.93 -13.60
CA MET A 179 -38.46 9.24 -13.73
C MET A 179 -37.44 10.22 -14.28
N GLU A 180 -36.27 10.30 -13.65
CA GLU A 180 -35.19 11.17 -14.09
C GLU A 180 -33.98 10.34 -14.57
N MET A 181 -33.45 10.69 -15.72
CA MET A 181 -32.26 10.08 -16.32
C MET A 181 -31.22 11.18 -16.56
N GLY A 182 -30.11 11.08 -15.83
CA GLY A 182 -29.01 12.06 -15.92
C GLY A 182 -27.79 11.51 -16.68
N SER A 183 -26.70 12.26 -16.58
CA SER A 183 -25.42 11.96 -17.25
C SER A 183 -24.89 10.56 -16.95
N LYS A 184 -25.05 10.06 -15.72
CA LYS A 184 -24.59 8.72 -15.32
C LYS A 184 -25.31 7.60 -16.07
N GLN A 185 -26.60 7.76 -16.34
CA GLN A 185 -27.38 6.77 -17.08
C GLN A 185 -27.08 6.82 -18.58
N LEU A 186 -26.86 8.03 -19.13
CA LEU A 186 -26.59 8.21 -20.55
C LEU A 186 -25.12 7.98 -20.92
N ALA A 187 -24.19 8.01 -19.96
CA ALA A 187 -22.79 7.67 -20.22
C ALA A 187 -22.67 6.26 -20.80
N PHE A 188 -21.73 6.05 -21.71
CA PHE A 188 -21.46 4.72 -22.25
C PHE A 188 -20.97 3.76 -21.16
N THR A 189 -21.61 2.63 -21.03
CA THR A 189 -21.16 1.51 -20.20
C THR A 189 -19.87 0.90 -20.75
N ALA A 190 -19.20 0.05 -19.98
CA ALA A 190 -17.98 -0.63 -20.46
C ALA A 190 -18.21 -1.43 -21.74
N THR A 191 -19.37 -2.10 -21.86
CA THR A 191 -19.76 -2.85 -23.05
C THR A 191 -20.04 -1.95 -24.25
N GLU A 192 -20.69 -0.82 -24.02
CA GLU A 192 -20.98 0.17 -25.08
C GLU A 192 -19.72 0.88 -25.55
N LYS A 193 -18.78 1.20 -24.63
CA LYS A 193 -17.44 1.72 -24.98
C LYS A 193 -16.70 0.76 -25.90
N ALA A 194 -16.64 -0.52 -25.55
CA ALA A 194 -15.99 -1.53 -26.39
C ALA A 194 -16.68 -1.68 -27.76
N ALA A 195 -18.01 -1.75 -27.79
CA ALA A 195 -18.78 -1.82 -29.04
C ALA A 195 -18.59 -0.58 -29.92
N PHE A 196 -18.45 0.61 -29.29
CA PHE A 196 -18.18 1.85 -30.01
C PHE A 196 -16.78 1.84 -30.65
N LEU A 197 -15.73 1.46 -29.91
CA LEU A 197 -14.35 1.39 -30.43
C LEU A 197 -14.21 0.35 -31.56
N GLN A 198 -14.90 -0.80 -31.45
CA GLN A 198 -14.88 -1.82 -32.51
C GLN A 198 -15.41 -1.30 -33.87
N ARG A 199 -16.34 -0.36 -33.87
CA ARG A 199 -16.84 0.25 -35.13
C ARG A 199 -15.79 1.04 -35.88
N TYR A 200 -14.83 1.59 -35.16
CA TYR A 200 -13.70 2.33 -35.72
C TYR A 200 -12.46 1.45 -35.95
N ALA A 201 -12.58 0.12 -35.80
CA ALA A 201 -11.50 -0.85 -35.91
C ALA A 201 -10.33 -0.56 -34.94
N VAL A 202 -10.60 0.08 -33.81
CA VAL A 202 -9.63 0.41 -32.78
C VAL A 202 -9.56 -0.75 -31.79
N ALA A 203 -8.33 -1.23 -31.51
CA ALA A 203 -8.11 -2.25 -30.48
C ALA A 203 -8.53 -1.72 -29.09
N THR A 204 -9.12 -2.58 -28.29
CA THR A 204 -9.62 -2.21 -26.95
C THR A 204 -8.51 -2.22 -25.88
N ASP A 205 -7.31 -2.64 -26.23
CA ASP A 205 -6.21 -2.89 -25.30
C ASP A 205 -5.03 -1.95 -25.65
N GLY A 206 -4.69 -1.04 -24.75
CA GLY A 206 -3.56 -0.14 -24.87
C GLY A 206 -3.62 0.97 -23.82
N GLU A 207 -2.46 1.48 -23.42
CA GLU A 207 -2.40 2.60 -22.44
C GLU A 207 -3.14 3.82 -22.97
N ASP A 208 -3.00 4.09 -24.27
CA ASP A 208 -3.64 5.22 -24.94
C ASP A 208 -5.17 5.13 -24.92
N ILE A 209 -5.72 3.97 -25.19
CA ILE A 209 -7.18 3.75 -25.15
C ILE A 209 -7.72 3.85 -23.72
N ASN A 210 -7.00 3.28 -22.74
CA ASN A 210 -7.41 3.38 -21.34
C ASN A 210 -7.46 4.83 -20.86
N GLU A 211 -6.48 5.64 -21.25
CA GLU A 211 -6.45 7.06 -20.91
C GLU A 211 -7.58 7.83 -21.62
N LEU A 212 -7.86 7.56 -22.89
CA LEU A 212 -9.01 8.13 -23.60
C LEU A 212 -10.32 7.79 -22.88
N LEU A 213 -10.50 6.53 -22.50
CA LEU A 213 -11.71 6.08 -21.80
C LEU A 213 -11.83 6.73 -20.40
N ARG A 214 -10.71 7.00 -19.75
CA ARG A 214 -10.66 7.72 -18.47
C ARG A 214 -11.00 9.21 -18.65
N LEU A 215 -10.43 9.85 -19.66
CA LEU A 215 -10.65 11.29 -19.92
C LEU A 215 -12.08 11.58 -20.38
N THR A 216 -12.63 10.72 -21.22
CA THR A 216 -14.01 10.89 -21.70
C THR A 216 -15.06 10.52 -20.67
N ASP A 217 -14.72 9.77 -19.63
CA ASP A 217 -15.60 9.29 -18.54
C ASP A 217 -16.96 8.74 -19.05
N GLY A 218 -16.91 8.12 -20.23
CA GLY A 218 -18.09 7.58 -20.90
C GLY A 218 -18.96 8.62 -21.63
N TRP A 219 -18.53 9.86 -21.76
CA TRP A 219 -19.24 10.88 -22.54
C TRP A 219 -19.25 10.53 -24.03
N PRO A 220 -20.43 10.21 -24.63
CA PRO A 220 -20.52 9.77 -26.02
C PRO A 220 -19.98 10.80 -27.03
N GLY A 221 -20.26 12.09 -26.79
CA GLY A 221 -19.79 13.19 -27.63
C GLY A 221 -18.27 13.25 -27.65
N GLY A 222 -17.64 13.15 -26.48
CA GLY A 222 -16.18 13.16 -26.39
C GLY A 222 -15.52 11.96 -27.08
N MET A 223 -16.10 10.77 -26.94
CA MET A 223 -15.62 9.60 -27.69
C MET A 223 -15.78 9.77 -29.20
N ASN A 224 -16.91 10.34 -29.65
CA ASN A 224 -17.12 10.58 -31.07
C ASN A 224 -16.14 11.64 -31.63
N LEU A 225 -15.94 12.74 -30.93
CA LEU A 225 -14.96 13.77 -31.31
C LEU A 225 -13.55 13.18 -31.41
N ALA A 226 -13.14 12.38 -30.44
CA ALA A 226 -11.83 11.70 -30.46
C ALA A 226 -11.66 10.77 -31.68
N MET A 227 -12.72 10.00 -32.02
CA MET A 227 -12.66 9.11 -33.17
C MET A 227 -12.65 9.86 -34.49
N GLN A 228 -13.43 10.96 -34.62
CA GLN A 228 -13.39 11.82 -35.80
C GLN A 228 -12.01 12.46 -35.97
N TYR A 229 -11.42 12.94 -34.90
CA TYR A 229 -10.06 13.46 -34.93
C TYR A 229 -9.05 12.42 -35.39
N TRP A 230 -9.11 11.20 -34.86
CA TRP A 230 -8.23 10.11 -35.30
C TRP A 230 -8.43 9.73 -36.76
N GLN A 231 -9.67 9.73 -37.27
CA GLN A 231 -9.94 9.47 -38.69
C GLN A 231 -9.44 10.57 -39.63
N SER A 232 -9.34 11.81 -39.14
CA SER A 232 -8.82 12.94 -39.93
C SER A 232 -7.31 12.93 -40.07
N MET A 233 -6.60 12.10 -39.28
CA MET A 233 -5.15 11.95 -39.33
C MET A 233 -4.77 10.78 -40.23
N ASP A 234 -4.00 11.05 -41.27
CA ASP A 234 -3.48 10.06 -42.26
C ASP A 234 -2.31 9.23 -41.71
N GLU A 235 -2.14 9.13 -40.38
CA GLU A 235 -1.04 8.45 -39.73
C GLU A 235 -1.44 7.05 -39.23
N PRO A 236 -0.56 6.01 -39.38
CA PRO A 236 -0.86 4.66 -38.95
C PRO A 236 -0.96 4.49 -37.43
N LYS A 237 -0.47 5.47 -36.67
CA LYS A 237 -0.67 5.58 -35.22
C LYS A 237 -0.95 7.04 -34.90
N PRO A 238 -2.19 7.42 -34.60
CA PRO A 238 -2.50 8.79 -34.22
C PRO A 238 -1.74 9.16 -32.93
N PRO A 239 -1.36 10.46 -32.77
CA PRO A 239 -0.81 10.93 -31.53
C PRO A 239 -1.76 10.63 -30.38
N ALA A 240 -1.23 10.48 -29.18
CA ALA A 240 -2.04 10.23 -28.01
C ALA A 240 -3.14 11.32 -27.90
N PRO A 241 -4.43 10.97 -27.72
CA PRO A 241 -5.54 11.93 -27.76
C PRO A 241 -5.44 13.08 -26.77
N TRP A 242 -4.51 12.97 -25.83
CA TRP A 242 -4.26 14.00 -24.82
C TRP A 242 -3.10 14.94 -25.17
N GLU A 243 -2.35 14.69 -26.23
CA GLU A 243 -1.27 15.57 -26.69
C GLU A 243 -1.83 16.78 -27.45
N ASP A 244 -2.96 16.61 -28.12
CA ASP A 244 -3.66 17.68 -28.83
C ASP A 244 -5.06 17.92 -28.22
N ALA A 245 -5.35 19.16 -27.85
CA ALA A 245 -6.63 19.56 -27.28
C ALA A 245 -7.66 20.00 -28.34
N SER A 246 -7.23 20.21 -29.58
CA SER A 246 -8.05 20.82 -30.65
C SER A 246 -9.37 20.09 -30.88
N TRP A 247 -9.41 18.76 -30.71
CA TRP A 247 -10.62 17.96 -31.00
C TRP A 247 -11.78 18.15 -30.01
N TYR A 248 -11.55 18.72 -28.82
CA TYR A 248 -12.62 19.03 -27.85
C TYR A 248 -12.71 20.50 -27.46
N GLU A 249 -11.68 21.28 -27.79
CA GLU A 249 -11.54 22.66 -27.33
C GLU A 249 -12.66 23.56 -27.86
N ASP A 250 -12.90 23.55 -29.19
CA ASP A 250 -13.94 24.34 -29.82
C ASP A 250 -15.32 24.03 -29.26
N PHE A 251 -15.59 22.74 -29.02
CA PHE A 251 -16.85 22.29 -28.41
C PHE A 251 -17.04 22.88 -27.00
N PHE A 252 -16.05 22.80 -26.13
CA PHE A 252 -16.18 23.34 -24.78
C PHE A 252 -16.20 24.88 -24.76
N ARG A 253 -15.46 25.49 -25.65
CA ARG A 253 -15.43 26.95 -25.78
C ARG A 253 -16.80 27.48 -26.21
N GLU A 254 -17.29 27.06 -27.35
CA GLU A 254 -18.51 27.61 -27.97
C GLU A 254 -19.79 27.16 -27.28
N GLU A 255 -19.89 25.85 -26.97
CA GLU A 255 -21.14 25.25 -26.47
C GLU A 255 -21.31 25.35 -24.94
N VAL A 256 -20.22 25.53 -24.17
CA VAL A 256 -20.29 25.51 -22.72
C VAL A 256 -19.78 26.76 -22.06
N PHE A 257 -18.57 27.23 -22.38
CA PHE A 257 -17.87 28.24 -21.61
C PHE A 257 -18.27 29.67 -22.00
N ASP A 258 -18.18 30.04 -23.30
CA ASP A 258 -18.41 31.41 -23.78
C ASP A 258 -19.86 31.88 -23.60
N SER A 259 -20.80 30.96 -23.52
CA SER A 259 -22.22 31.22 -23.25
C SER A 259 -22.50 31.60 -21.79
N GLN A 260 -21.52 31.46 -20.87
CA GLN A 260 -21.73 31.73 -19.45
C GLN A 260 -21.40 33.18 -19.06
N THR A 261 -21.97 33.58 -17.92
CA THR A 261 -21.63 34.93 -17.34
C THR A 261 -20.17 34.92 -16.85
N LEU A 262 -19.57 36.13 -16.81
CA LEU A 262 -18.20 36.30 -16.34
C LEU A 262 -17.96 35.67 -14.95
N ALA A 263 -18.92 35.80 -14.03
CA ALA A 263 -18.81 35.19 -12.68
C ALA A 263 -18.72 33.66 -12.69
N ILE A 264 -19.41 33.01 -13.64
CA ILE A 264 -19.34 31.54 -13.81
C ILE A 264 -18.05 31.17 -14.51
N GLN A 265 -17.62 31.88 -15.52
CA GLN A 265 -16.35 31.66 -16.20
C GLN A 265 -15.16 31.74 -15.21
N GLU A 266 -15.13 32.80 -14.38
CA GLU A 266 -14.12 32.97 -13.33
C GLU A 266 -14.14 31.83 -12.31
N LEU A 267 -15.33 31.39 -11.87
CA LEU A 267 -15.47 30.26 -10.97
C LEU A 267 -14.88 28.99 -11.60
N LEU A 268 -15.29 28.66 -12.82
CA LEU A 268 -14.87 27.44 -13.52
C LEU A 268 -13.36 27.44 -13.74
N LEU A 269 -12.78 28.56 -14.18
CA LEU A 269 -11.33 28.69 -14.32
C LEU A 269 -10.61 28.50 -12.97
N SER A 270 -11.07 29.24 -11.93
CA SER A 270 -10.43 29.14 -10.61
C SER A 270 -10.51 27.75 -10.01
N CYS A 271 -11.64 27.05 -10.18
CA CYS A 271 -11.83 25.70 -9.63
C CYS A 271 -11.18 24.59 -10.47
N SER A 272 -10.70 24.90 -11.69
CA SER A 272 -10.06 23.90 -12.57
C SER A 272 -8.80 23.28 -11.97
N VAL A 273 -8.12 23.98 -11.06
CA VAL A 273 -6.94 23.51 -10.33
C VAL A 273 -7.27 22.49 -9.24
N LEU A 274 -8.54 22.37 -8.83
CA LEU A 274 -8.99 21.46 -7.79
C LEU A 274 -9.45 20.11 -8.37
N GLU A 275 -9.10 19.00 -7.74
CA GLU A 275 -9.63 17.67 -8.11
C GLU A 275 -11.03 17.44 -7.57
N GLN A 276 -11.24 17.84 -6.33
CA GLN A 276 -12.53 17.88 -5.65
C GLN A 276 -12.80 19.33 -5.27
N ILE A 277 -13.95 19.80 -5.65
CA ILE A 277 -14.35 21.19 -5.50
C ILE A 277 -15.31 21.28 -4.32
N ASP A 278 -14.90 21.94 -3.26
CA ASP A 278 -15.78 22.35 -2.17
C ASP A 278 -15.98 23.86 -2.16
N PHE A 279 -17.02 24.31 -1.46
CA PHE A 279 -17.40 25.73 -1.44
C PHE A 279 -16.30 26.61 -0.82
N ALA A 280 -15.71 26.18 0.28
CA ALA A 280 -14.72 26.94 1.01
C ALA A 280 -13.41 27.07 0.22
N ALA A 281 -12.98 25.99 -0.46
CA ALA A 281 -11.83 26.05 -1.35
C ALA A 281 -12.07 27.03 -2.51
N CYS A 282 -13.25 26.99 -3.14
CA CYS A 282 -13.57 27.92 -4.21
C CYS A 282 -13.59 29.40 -3.76
N ASP A 283 -14.18 29.68 -2.60
CA ASP A 283 -14.21 31.02 -2.03
C ASP A 283 -12.79 31.50 -1.71
N ALA A 284 -11.93 30.64 -1.19
CA ALA A 284 -10.52 30.94 -0.93
C ALA A 284 -9.72 31.24 -2.21
N LEU A 285 -9.93 30.47 -3.28
CA LEU A 285 -9.24 30.68 -4.55
C LEU A 285 -9.69 31.97 -5.24
N ARG A 286 -10.99 32.26 -5.21
CA ARG A 286 -11.58 33.47 -5.81
C ARG A 286 -11.41 34.70 -4.94
N LYS A 287 -11.07 34.53 -3.65
CA LYS A 287 -11.03 35.60 -2.64
C LYS A 287 -12.36 36.35 -2.51
N THR A 288 -13.47 35.67 -2.76
CA THR A 288 -14.85 36.18 -2.72
C THR A 288 -15.77 35.07 -2.21
N GLU A 289 -16.78 35.45 -1.46
CA GLU A 289 -17.83 34.55 -1.01
C GLU A 289 -18.89 34.27 -2.09
N GLY A 290 -19.69 33.20 -1.92
CA GLY A 290 -20.85 32.93 -2.77
C GLY A 290 -20.63 31.86 -3.83
N SER A 291 -19.50 31.16 -3.85
CA SER A 291 -19.23 30.08 -4.81
C SER A 291 -20.25 28.94 -4.71
N ALA A 292 -20.84 28.72 -3.54
CA ALA A 292 -21.88 27.71 -3.34
C ALA A 292 -23.10 27.88 -4.27
N ALA A 293 -23.59 29.12 -4.45
CA ALA A 293 -24.72 29.39 -5.34
C ALA A 293 -24.35 29.15 -6.82
N LEU A 294 -23.16 29.56 -7.21
CA LEU A 294 -22.66 29.39 -8.58
C LEU A 294 -22.40 27.92 -8.90
N LEU A 295 -21.81 27.16 -7.99
CA LEU A 295 -21.58 25.71 -8.19
C LEU A 295 -22.89 24.91 -8.29
N ARG A 296 -23.88 25.26 -7.45
CA ARG A 296 -25.22 24.66 -7.55
C ARG A 296 -25.87 25.00 -8.89
N PHE A 297 -25.71 26.24 -9.36
CA PHE A 297 -26.19 26.64 -10.67
C PHE A 297 -25.51 25.84 -11.78
N CYS A 298 -24.18 25.73 -11.75
CA CYS A 298 -23.44 24.93 -12.75
C CYS A 298 -23.89 23.49 -12.79
N ALA A 299 -24.07 22.85 -11.62
CA ALA A 299 -24.54 21.48 -11.53
C ALA A 299 -26.01 21.32 -12.00
N ALA A 300 -26.89 22.26 -11.63
CA ALA A 300 -28.31 22.22 -12.03
C ALA A 300 -28.50 22.46 -13.53
N ASN A 301 -27.58 23.15 -14.19
CA ASN A 301 -27.60 23.40 -15.64
C ASN A 301 -26.66 22.44 -16.41
N ASP A 302 -26.18 21.37 -15.78
CA ASP A 302 -25.35 20.35 -16.42
C ASP A 302 -24.15 20.93 -17.19
N LEU A 303 -23.44 21.91 -16.60
CA LEU A 303 -22.24 22.53 -17.19
C LEU A 303 -20.98 21.66 -17.00
N PHE A 304 -21.07 20.37 -17.21
CA PHE A 304 -19.99 19.41 -16.97
C PHE A 304 -19.43 19.46 -15.53
N VAL A 305 -20.26 19.94 -14.59
CA VAL A 305 -20.05 19.94 -13.14
C VAL A 305 -21.02 18.95 -12.51
N SER A 306 -20.52 17.96 -11.82
CA SER A 306 -21.33 16.95 -11.14
C SER A 306 -21.14 17.01 -9.64
N GLN A 307 -22.22 16.80 -8.88
CA GLN A 307 -22.19 16.72 -7.43
C GLN A 307 -21.81 15.30 -7.00
N ASP A 308 -20.96 15.16 -5.99
CA ASP A 308 -20.67 13.85 -5.40
C ASP A 308 -21.85 13.39 -4.55
N ILE A 309 -22.37 12.20 -4.84
CA ILE A 309 -23.54 11.64 -4.11
C ILE A 309 -23.18 11.35 -2.65
N ARG A 310 -21.93 10.97 -2.36
CA ARG A 310 -21.49 10.64 -1.00
C ARG A 310 -21.20 11.88 -0.16
N HIS A 311 -20.79 12.97 -0.80
CA HIS A 311 -20.42 14.23 -0.18
C HIS A 311 -21.20 15.40 -0.84
N PRO A 312 -22.38 15.76 -0.31
CA PRO A 312 -23.29 16.73 -0.96
C PRO A 312 -22.70 18.14 -1.16
N ASN A 313 -21.62 18.45 -0.46
CA ASN A 313 -20.91 19.74 -0.60
C ASN A 313 -19.68 19.64 -1.52
N SER A 314 -19.44 18.49 -2.13
CA SER A 314 -18.32 18.27 -3.04
C SER A 314 -18.79 18.14 -4.48
N TYR A 315 -18.09 18.79 -5.37
CA TYR A 315 -18.34 18.82 -6.82
C TYR A 315 -17.11 18.34 -7.58
N ARG A 316 -17.32 17.92 -8.82
CA ARG A 316 -16.26 17.49 -9.73
C ARG A 316 -16.53 18.06 -11.11
N LEU A 317 -15.48 18.53 -11.77
CA LEU A 317 -15.49 18.82 -13.20
C LEU A 317 -15.30 17.51 -13.99
N HIS A 318 -15.96 17.43 -15.14
CA HIS A 318 -15.67 16.39 -16.11
C HIS A 318 -14.18 16.45 -16.53
N PRO A 319 -13.43 15.34 -16.63
CA PRO A 319 -11.98 15.36 -16.82
C PRO A 319 -11.52 16.18 -18.05
N LEU A 320 -12.18 16.01 -19.20
CA LEU A 320 -11.86 16.80 -20.40
C LEU A 320 -12.19 18.28 -20.24
N PHE A 321 -13.31 18.60 -19.59
CA PHE A 321 -13.68 20.01 -19.34
C PHE A 321 -12.70 20.68 -18.38
N ARG A 322 -12.28 19.98 -17.33
CA ARG A 322 -11.23 20.45 -16.42
C ARG A 322 -9.92 20.73 -17.19
N ARG A 323 -9.54 19.84 -18.10
CA ARG A 323 -8.34 19.99 -18.91
C ARG A 323 -8.44 21.21 -19.83
N PHE A 324 -9.57 21.40 -20.50
CA PHE A 324 -9.86 22.59 -21.29
C PHE A 324 -9.69 23.87 -20.45
N LEU A 325 -10.35 23.94 -19.27
CA LEU A 325 -10.26 25.09 -18.38
C LEU A 325 -8.84 25.36 -17.90
N SER A 326 -8.08 24.30 -17.57
CA SER A 326 -6.68 24.41 -17.14
C SER A 326 -5.80 24.95 -18.27
N GLN A 327 -6.07 24.56 -19.51
CA GLN A 327 -5.34 25.07 -20.68
C GLN A 327 -5.69 26.55 -20.96
N GLN A 328 -6.96 26.91 -20.91
CA GLN A 328 -7.39 28.29 -21.02
C GLN A 328 -6.76 29.19 -19.94
N LEU A 329 -6.64 28.66 -18.71
CA LEU A 329 -6.00 29.37 -17.62
C LEU A 329 -4.50 29.56 -17.88
N LEU A 330 -3.82 28.54 -18.41
CA LEU A 330 -2.40 28.56 -18.74
C LEU A 330 -2.11 29.60 -19.87
N GLU A 331 -2.94 29.62 -20.89
CA GLU A 331 -2.85 30.57 -22.00
C GLU A 331 -3.12 32.02 -21.57
N SER A 332 -4.05 32.23 -20.62
CA SER A 332 -4.39 33.56 -20.13
C SER A 332 -3.29 34.18 -19.27
N SER A 333 -2.72 33.45 -18.34
CA SER A 333 -1.64 33.95 -17.46
C SER A 333 -1.03 32.83 -16.57
N GLN A 334 0.24 32.51 -16.80
CA GLN A 334 1.00 31.65 -15.91
C GLN A 334 1.06 32.17 -14.47
N HIS A 335 1.07 33.47 -14.29
CA HIS A 335 1.06 34.11 -12.97
C HIS A 335 -0.24 33.83 -12.22
N THR A 336 -1.37 33.87 -12.91
CA THR A 336 -2.68 33.56 -12.32
C THR A 336 -2.75 32.10 -11.89
N LEU A 337 -2.30 31.16 -12.72
CA LEU A 337 -2.23 29.73 -12.38
C LEU A 337 -1.36 29.48 -11.13
N LYS A 338 -0.18 30.10 -11.08
CA LYS A 338 0.70 30.01 -9.90
C LYS A 338 0.00 30.50 -8.64
N ASN A 339 -0.67 31.65 -8.69
CA ASN A 339 -1.36 32.23 -7.53
C ASN A 339 -2.53 31.38 -7.07
N LEU A 340 -3.30 30.78 -7.99
CA LEU A 340 -4.38 29.87 -7.65
C LEU A 340 -3.86 28.62 -6.93
N HIS A 341 -2.78 28.04 -7.40
CA HIS A 341 -2.16 26.90 -6.71
C HIS A 341 -1.60 27.28 -5.34
N LEU A 342 -1.01 28.48 -5.16
CA LEU A 342 -0.57 28.95 -3.85
C LEU A 342 -1.76 29.15 -2.90
N SER A 343 -2.84 29.81 -3.36
CA SER A 343 -4.06 29.98 -2.55
C SER A 343 -4.69 28.64 -2.18
N ALA A 344 -4.71 27.67 -3.11
CA ALA A 344 -5.16 26.31 -2.81
C ALA A 344 -4.28 25.63 -1.76
N SER A 345 -2.94 25.76 -1.89
CA SER A 345 -1.99 25.22 -0.93
C SER A 345 -2.23 25.80 0.47
N GLU A 346 -2.36 27.10 0.60
CA GLU A 346 -2.66 27.79 1.86
C GLU A 346 -3.99 27.33 2.47
N HIS A 347 -5.05 27.24 1.63
CA HIS A 347 -6.34 26.76 2.08
C HIS A 347 -6.26 25.34 2.65
N PHE A 348 -5.64 24.40 1.93
CA PHE A 348 -5.50 23.03 2.38
C PHE A 348 -4.60 22.90 3.61
N LEU A 349 -3.59 23.77 3.73
CA LEU A 349 -2.73 23.82 4.91
C LEU A 349 -3.53 24.24 6.16
N HIS A 350 -4.36 25.27 6.06
CA HIS A 350 -5.24 25.69 7.14
C HIS A 350 -6.25 24.61 7.57
N HIS A 351 -6.66 23.74 6.65
CA HIS A 351 -7.56 22.61 6.92
C HIS A 351 -6.82 21.31 7.25
N ASN A 352 -5.51 21.36 7.54
CA ASN A 352 -4.67 20.20 7.89
C ASN A 352 -4.67 19.09 6.82
N GLN A 353 -4.90 19.43 5.55
CA GLN A 353 -4.83 18.52 4.40
C GLN A 353 -3.44 18.60 3.74
N LEU A 354 -2.42 18.17 4.46
CA LEU A 354 -1.01 18.42 4.17
C LEU A 354 -0.58 17.95 2.77
N PHE A 355 -1.01 16.75 2.35
CA PHE A 355 -0.64 16.21 1.03
C PHE A 355 -1.24 17.01 -0.12
N LYS A 356 -2.48 17.49 0.02
CA LYS A 356 -3.08 18.38 -0.98
C LYS A 356 -2.37 19.73 -1.01
N ALA A 357 -2.09 20.31 0.16
CA ALA A 357 -1.33 21.54 0.28
C ALA A 357 0.04 21.43 -0.43
N TYR A 358 0.77 20.35 -0.15
CA TYR A 358 2.06 20.06 -0.75
C TYR A 358 1.98 19.92 -2.29
N ASN A 359 1.01 19.14 -2.79
CA ASN A 359 0.82 18.97 -4.23
C ASN A 359 0.52 20.29 -4.95
N HIS A 360 -0.30 21.13 -4.36
CA HIS A 360 -0.57 22.46 -4.93
C HIS A 360 0.66 23.37 -4.85
N ALA A 361 1.44 23.32 -3.79
CA ALA A 361 2.70 24.04 -3.70
C ALA A 361 3.68 23.62 -4.81
N LEU A 362 3.80 22.35 -5.11
CA LEU A 362 4.61 21.85 -6.24
C LEU A 362 4.09 22.37 -7.59
N GLN A 363 2.77 22.33 -7.80
CA GLN A 363 2.17 22.79 -9.06
C GLN A 363 2.26 24.30 -9.25
N SER A 364 2.42 25.06 -8.17
CA SER A 364 2.70 26.49 -8.25
C SER A 364 4.13 26.80 -8.71
N ASN A 365 4.97 25.77 -8.88
CA ASN A 365 6.40 25.89 -9.15
C ASN A 365 7.17 26.64 -8.04
N ASP A 366 6.66 26.59 -6.80
CA ASP A 366 7.28 27.16 -5.61
C ASP A 366 7.83 26.04 -4.72
N ALA A 367 9.02 25.56 -5.09
CA ALA A 367 9.67 24.45 -4.40
C ALA A 367 10.06 24.81 -2.95
N GLU A 368 10.30 26.09 -2.65
CA GLU A 368 10.60 26.53 -1.26
C GLU A 368 9.36 26.45 -0.38
N HIS A 369 8.19 26.87 -0.90
CA HIS A 369 6.93 26.73 -0.17
C HIS A 369 6.57 25.26 0.07
N ALA A 370 6.73 24.41 -0.94
CA ALA A 370 6.51 22.96 -0.81
C ALA A 370 7.45 22.31 0.21
N ALA A 371 8.75 22.66 0.17
CA ALA A 371 9.71 22.13 1.14
C ALA A 371 9.39 22.60 2.57
N LYS A 372 8.96 23.85 2.74
CA LYS A 372 8.53 24.37 4.05
C LYS A 372 7.35 23.62 4.62
N ILE A 373 6.34 23.27 3.80
CA ILE A 373 5.20 22.45 4.26
C ILE A 373 5.67 21.11 4.82
N VAL A 374 6.62 20.45 4.14
CA VAL A 374 7.18 19.17 4.61
C VAL A 374 8.00 19.38 5.88
N ASP A 375 8.88 20.39 5.92
CA ASP A 375 9.75 20.66 7.07
C ASP A 375 8.95 20.97 8.35
N ASP A 376 7.88 21.77 8.23
CA ASP A 376 7.03 22.14 9.37
C ASP A 376 6.17 20.97 9.86
N ASN A 377 5.91 19.95 9.01
CA ASN A 377 5.03 18.82 9.28
C ASN A 377 5.73 17.46 9.13
N ILE A 378 7.02 17.42 9.33
CA ILE A 378 7.85 16.24 9.05
C ILE A 378 7.37 14.97 9.74
N VAL A 379 6.82 15.07 10.95
CA VAL A 379 6.30 13.94 11.73
C VAL A 379 5.17 13.24 10.97
N VAL A 380 4.25 14.00 10.37
CA VAL A 380 3.12 13.43 9.62
C VAL A 380 3.61 12.73 8.35
N PHE A 381 4.60 13.30 7.66
CA PHE A 381 5.22 12.67 6.49
C PHE A 381 6.04 11.41 6.86
N PHE A 382 6.45 11.30 8.12
CA PHE A 382 7.18 10.15 8.65
C PHE A 382 6.27 9.02 9.12
N GLU A 383 5.16 9.35 9.79
CA GLU A 383 4.23 8.37 10.37
C GLU A 383 3.39 7.66 9.30
N THR A 384 3.16 8.32 8.18
CA THR A 384 2.63 7.64 7.00
C THR A 384 3.76 6.77 6.45
N SER A 385 3.75 5.48 6.81
CA SER A 385 4.66 4.42 6.31
C SER A 385 4.59 4.26 4.79
N ASP A 386 4.09 5.26 4.08
CA ASP A 386 3.81 5.23 2.68
C ASP A 386 5.03 5.75 1.91
N ASP A 387 5.69 4.86 1.18
CA ASP A 387 6.71 5.19 0.17
C ASP A 387 6.26 6.34 -0.76
N GLN A 388 4.96 6.57 -0.90
CA GLN A 388 4.40 7.64 -1.71
C GLN A 388 4.74 9.02 -1.17
N ALA A 389 4.70 9.24 0.15
CA ALA A 389 5.05 10.52 0.75
C ALA A 389 6.49 10.92 0.45
N TRP A 390 7.42 9.97 0.54
CA TRP A 390 8.84 10.21 0.22
C TRP A 390 9.11 10.39 -1.26
N ARG A 391 8.43 9.64 -2.14
CA ARG A 391 8.51 9.84 -3.60
C ARG A 391 7.99 11.22 -4.03
N LEU A 392 7.02 11.76 -3.29
CA LEU A 392 6.58 13.14 -3.51
C LEU A 392 7.68 14.14 -3.13
N VAL A 393 8.33 13.96 -1.98
CA VAL A 393 9.44 14.82 -1.54
C VAL A 393 10.63 14.75 -2.49
N GLU A 394 10.90 13.60 -3.11
CA GLU A 394 11.95 13.43 -4.13
C GLU A 394 11.74 14.27 -5.41
N ARG A 395 10.53 14.78 -5.64
CA ARG A 395 10.26 15.72 -6.75
C ARG A 395 10.83 17.12 -6.53
N LEU A 396 11.17 17.45 -5.29
CA LEU A 396 11.79 18.73 -4.99
C LEU A 396 13.22 18.81 -5.55
N PRO A 397 13.64 19.98 -6.08
CA PRO A 397 15.01 20.17 -6.52
C PRO A 397 16.01 19.93 -5.39
N ARG A 398 17.09 19.21 -5.65
CA ARG A 398 18.15 18.93 -4.66
C ARG A 398 18.69 20.20 -3.97
N GLN A 399 18.82 21.28 -4.72
CA GLN A 399 19.31 22.56 -4.18
C GLN A 399 18.38 23.12 -3.10
N VAL A 400 17.07 22.93 -3.24
CA VAL A 400 16.07 23.32 -2.24
C VAL A 400 16.15 22.37 -1.04
N LEU A 401 16.11 21.05 -1.27
CA LEU A 401 16.14 20.05 -0.21
C LEU A 401 17.36 20.20 0.71
N ASN A 402 18.53 20.54 0.16
CA ASN A 402 19.76 20.72 0.92
C ASN A 402 19.70 21.85 1.98
N ARG A 403 18.71 22.73 1.87
CA ARG A 403 18.47 23.84 2.81
C ARG A 403 17.42 23.53 3.89
N TYR A 404 16.90 22.27 3.91
CA TYR A 404 15.89 21.80 4.86
C TYR A 404 16.39 20.57 5.64
N PRO A 405 17.16 20.80 6.72
CA PRO A 405 17.83 19.72 7.45
C PRO A 405 16.85 18.69 8.05
N ARG A 406 15.63 19.07 8.48
CA ARG A 406 14.63 18.09 8.95
C ARG A 406 14.25 17.09 7.88
N ILE A 407 14.06 17.55 6.63
CA ILE A 407 13.76 16.67 5.50
C ILE A 407 14.93 15.72 5.25
N LEU A 408 16.17 16.23 5.25
CA LEU A 408 17.36 15.41 5.06
C LEU A 408 17.52 14.37 6.17
N LEU A 409 17.30 14.76 7.43
CA LEU A 409 17.34 13.85 8.59
C LEU A 409 16.22 12.78 8.51
N GLY A 410 15.04 13.16 8.00
CA GLY A 410 13.97 12.24 7.74
C GLY A 410 14.29 11.25 6.63
N GLN A 411 14.78 11.72 5.49
CA GLN A 411 15.24 10.86 4.41
C GLN A 411 16.38 9.93 4.86
N ALA A 412 17.35 10.46 5.61
CA ALA A 412 18.43 9.64 6.17
C ALA A 412 17.88 8.50 7.05
N TRP A 413 16.88 8.80 7.88
CA TRP A 413 16.21 7.77 8.69
C TRP A 413 15.58 6.66 7.84
N SER A 414 14.83 7.00 6.79
CA SER A 414 14.28 6.00 5.86
C SER A 414 15.38 5.21 5.16
N MET A 415 16.46 5.86 4.75
CA MET A 415 17.60 5.17 4.12
C MET A 415 18.30 4.19 5.06
N LEU A 416 18.36 4.49 6.36
CA LEU A 416 18.90 3.57 7.37
C LEU A 416 18.07 2.28 7.45
N HIS A 417 16.75 2.39 7.47
CA HIS A 417 15.86 1.23 7.52
C HIS A 417 15.92 0.38 6.24
N LEU A 418 16.15 1.02 5.09
CA LEU A 418 16.33 0.34 3.80
C LEU A 418 17.79 -0.15 3.56
N TRP A 419 18.66 -0.08 4.57
CA TRP A 419 20.08 -0.44 4.50
C TRP A 419 20.87 0.26 3.38
N LYS A 420 20.42 1.45 2.97
CA LYS A 420 21.11 2.33 2.02
C LYS A 420 22.09 3.27 2.77
N PHE A 421 23.03 2.70 3.46
CA PHE A 421 23.91 3.43 4.41
C PHE A 421 24.73 4.54 3.77
N GLU A 422 25.24 4.35 2.57
CA GLU A 422 26.04 5.38 1.88
C GLU A 422 25.16 6.59 1.51
N THR A 423 23.93 6.37 1.10
CA THR A 423 22.97 7.47 0.86
C THR A 423 22.65 8.19 2.18
N ALA A 424 22.41 7.45 3.26
CA ALA A 424 22.18 8.04 4.58
C ALA A 424 23.36 8.91 5.04
N LYS A 425 24.59 8.41 4.92
CA LYS A 425 25.83 9.17 5.25
C LYS A 425 25.90 10.48 4.48
N GLU A 426 25.62 10.46 3.19
CA GLU A 426 25.67 11.65 2.35
C GLU A 426 24.60 12.67 2.76
N LEU A 427 23.38 12.24 3.06
CA LEU A 427 22.31 13.12 3.55
C LEU A 427 22.66 13.76 4.90
N LEU A 428 23.22 12.97 5.82
CA LEU A 428 23.68 13.48 7.13
C LEU A 428 24.86 14.47 6.98
N ARG A 429 25.78 14.22 6.05
CA ARG A 429 26.88 15.14 5.74
C ARG A 429 26.35 16.49 5.22
N ILE A 430 25.41 16.46 4.27
CA ILE A 430 24.79 17.69 3.73
C ILE A 430 24.06 18.45 4.84
N ALA A 431 23.26 17.74 5.68
CA ALA A 431 22.59 18.36 6.82
C ALA A 431 23.58 19.03 7.78
N ARG A 432 24.69 18.35 8.10
CA ARG A 432 25.74 18.88 8.96
C ARG A 432 26.39 20.16 8.41
N GLU A 433 26.70 20.15 7.12
CA GLU A 433 27.28 21.31 6.44
C GLU A 433 26.33 22.51 6.46
N TYR A 434 25.06 22.29 6.11
CA TYR A 434 24.08 23.37 6.14
C TYR A 434 23.85 23.93 7.56
N LEU A 435 23.79 23.09 8.59
CA LEU A 435 23.62 23.53 9.99
C LEU A 435 24.82 24.32 10.53
N GLY A 436 25.91 24.34 9.80
CA GLY A 436 27.10 25.23 10.08
C GLY A 436 27.02 26.62 9.46
N THR A 437 26.05 26.87 8.57
CA THR A 437 25.97 28.13 7.80
C THR A 437 25.28 29.26 8.58
N GLU A 438 25.58 30.51 8.20
CA GLU A 438 24.88 31.69 8.74
C GLU A 438 23.40 31.71 8.32
N GLU A 439 23.04 31.18 7.12
CA GLU A 439 21.67 31.05 6.65
C GLU A 439 20.85 30.17 7.60
N ALA A 440 21.38 29.02 8.01
CA ALA A 440 20.73 28.14 8.96
C ALA A 440 20.51 28.82 10.32
N ARG A 441 21.50 29.60 10.77
CA ARG A 441 21.39 30.39 12.01
C ARG A 441 20.26 31.41 11.93
N HIS A 442 20.19 32.13 10.83
CA HIS A 442 19.14 33.11 10.62
C HIS A 442 17.74 32.47 10.51
N ARG A 443 17.63 31.32 9.82
CA ARG A 443 16.34 30.62 9.59
C ARG A 443 15.79 29.97 10.86
N TYR A 444 16.60 29.28 11.63
CA TYR A 444 16.16 28.45 12.76
C TYR A 444 16.42 29.06 14.14
N GLY A 445 17.24 30.09 14.22
CA GLY A 445 17.72 30.66 15.51
C GLY A 445 18.55 29.67 16.32
N GLU A 446 19.15 30.14 17.43
CA GLU A 446 20.03 29.29 18.25
C GLU A 446 19.34 28.07 18.86
N ASN A 447 18.07 28.23 19.30
CA ASN A 447 17.30 27.12 19.87
C ASN A 447 16.90 26.07 18.81
N GLY A 448 16.47 26.51 17.63
CA GLY A 448 16.16 25.58 16.53
C GLY A 448 17.39 24.82 16.04
N LEU A 449 18.55 25.52 15.96
CA LEU A 449 19.82 24.87 15.61
C LEU A 449 20.23 23.83 16.65
N ARG A 450 20.04 24.13 17.94
CA ARG A 450 20.34 23.17 19.03
C ARG A 450 19.53 21.89 18.86
N ILE A 451 18.23 21.98 18.59
CA ILE A 451 17.34 20.82 18.34
C ILE A 451 17.78 20.04 17.10
N LEU A 452 18.03 20.73 15.98
CA LEU A 452 18.43 20.09 14.72
C LEU A 452 19.80 19.40 14.81
N ARG A 453 20.77 19.99 15.52
CA ARG A 453 22.08 19.36 15.81
C ARG A 453 21.91 18.12 16.68
N GLN A 454 21.02 18.16 17.64
CA GLN A 454 20.69 17.00 18.47
C GLN A 454 20.09 15.87 17.64
N GLU A 455 19.13 16.18 16.75
CA GLU A 455 18.55 15.20 15.83
C GLU A 455 19.61 14.62 14.88
N LEU A 456 20.48 15.46 14.32
CA LEU A 456 21.60 15.02 13.49
C LEU A 456 22.48 14.01 14.21
N LEU A 457 22.96 14.35 15.41
CA LEU A 457 23.83 13.48 16.22
C LEU A 457 23.12 12.16 16.56
N HIS A 458 21.83 12.22 16.84
CA HIS A 458 21.00 11.02 17.06
C HIS A 458 20.96 10.13 15.79
N ARG A 459 20.72 10.69 14.60
CA ARG A 459 20.73 9.92 13.35
C ARG A 459 22.10 9.32 13.03
N GLU A 460 23.17 10.00 13.35
CA GLU A 460 24.54 9.49 13.20
C GLU A 460 24.83 8.34 14.17
N ALA A 461 24.36 8.41 15.41
CA ALA A 461 24.43 7.31 16.35
C ALA A 461 23.63 6.08 15.85
N MET A 462 22.42 6.30 15.31
CA MET A 462 21.63 5.21 14.70
C MET A 462 22.34 4.62 13.49
N LEU A 463 22.97 5.43 12.65
CA LEU A 463 23.79 4.92 11.54
C LEU A 463 24.92 4.04 12.06
N SER A 464 25.67 4.48 13.10
CA SER A 464 26.75 3.69 13.71
C SER A 464 26.24 2.35 14.25
N MET A 465 25.03 2.33 14.83
CA MET A 465 24.37 1.10 15.29
C MET A 465 24.02 0.17 14.12
N MET A 466 23.46 0.71 13.04
CA MET A 466 23.05 -0.08 11.89
C MET A 466 24.23 -0.66 11.10
N VAL A 467 25.36 0.05 11.03
CA VAL A 467 26.58 -0.46 10.39
C VAL A 467 27.49 -1.25 11.35
N ASP A 468 27.03 -1.50 12.57
CA ASP A 468 27.74 -2.27 13.60
C ASP A 468 29.10 -1.66 14.05
N ASP A 469 29.23 -0.31 13.97
CA ASP A 469 30.37 0.42 14.51
C ASP A 469 30.15 0.74 16.00
N THR A 470 30.34 -0.27 16.82
CA THR A 470 30.00 -0.23 18.25
C THR A 470 30.88 0.73 19.07
N HIS A 471 32.10 0.99 18.63
CA HIS A 471 33.00 1.93 19.31
C HIS A 471 32.60 3.39 19.10
N LEU A 472 32.26 3.73 17.85
CA LEU A 472 31.79 5.07 17.53
C LEU A 472 30.43 5.30 18.18
N LEU A 473 29.56 4.27 18.12
CA LEU A 473 28.22 4.31 18.73
C LEU A 473 28.26 4.60 20.22
N GLU A 474 29.12 3.90 20.99
CA GLU A 474 29.26 4.12 22.43
C GLU A 474 29.66 5.59 22.74
N THR A 475 30.63 6.11 21.98
CA THR A 475 31.09 7.49 22.13
C THR A 475 29.98 8.49 21.83
N GLN A 476 29.26 8.28 20.75
CA GLN A 476 28.15 9.15 20.34
C GLN A 476 26.96 9.09 21.31
N ALA A 477 26.61 7.90 21.80
CA ALA A 477 25.52 7.73 22.75
C ALA A 477 25.83 8.41 24.10
N LEU A 478 27.04 8.26 24.62
CA LEU A 478 27.46 8.94 25.86
C LEU A 478 27.46 10.46 25.69
N ASP A 479 27.96 10.98 24.56
CA ASP A 479 27.94 12.42 24.25
C ASP A 479 26.52 12.97 24.17
N LEU A 480 25.57 12.21 23.59
CA LEU A 480 24.17 12.59 23.52
C LEU A 480 23.48 12.58 24.91
N ILE A 481 23.79 11.62 25.76
CA ILE A 481 23.25 11.55 27.13
C ILE A 481 23.75 12.75 27.96
N ASP A 482 25.03 13.08 27.84
CA ASP A 482 25.65 14.19 28.61
C ASP A 482 25.12 15.56 28.13
N LYS A 483 25.13 15.82 26.83
CA LYS A 483 24.80 17.13 26.26
C LYS A 483 23.32 17.46 26.17
N TYR A 484 22.43 16.45 26.13
CA TYR A 484 21.02 16.64 25.79
C TYR A 484 20.06 15.96 26.78
N SER A 485 20.27 16.26 28.08
CA SER A 485 19.43 15.73 29.17
C SER A 485 17.93 16.07 29.05
N GLU A 486 17.56 17.17 28.36
CA GLU A 486 16.20 17.65 28.13
C GLU A 486 15.60 17.20 26.80
N ALA A 487 16.23 16.25 26.10
CA ALA A 487 15.72 15.73 24.84
C ALA A 487 14.35 15.04 25.01
N HIS A 488 13.59 14.96 23.91
CA HIS A 488 12.31 14.26 23.90
C HIS A 488 12.45 12.82 24.43
N PRO A 489 11.55 12.32 25.29
CA PRO A 489 11.69 11.02 25.93
C PRO A 489 11.94 9.86 24.97
N ILE A 490 11.28 9.82 23.79
CA ILE A 490 11.53 8.78 22.77
C ILE A 490 13.00 8.80 22.30
N MET A 491 13.55 9.99 22.05
CA MET A 491 14.95 10.12 21.64
C MET A 491 15.91 9.67 22.75
N ARG A 492 15.66 10.05 23.98
CA ARG A 492 16.45 9.59 25.12
C ARG A 492 16.40 8.08 25.29
N GLY A 493 15.22 7.48 25.20
CA GLY A 493 15.05 6.03 25.25
C GLY A 493 15.79 5.31 24.11
N SER A 494 15.79 5.87 22.89
CA SER A 494 16.53 5.29 21.76
C SER A 494 18.04 5.41 21.94
N VAL A 495 18.55 6.47 22.57
CA VAL A 495 20.00 6.62 22.88
C VAL A 495 20.43 5.62 23.97
N TYR A 496 19.59 5.38 24.99
CA TYR A 496 19.90 4.31 25.97
C TYR A 496 19.88 2.94 25.30
N ASN A 497 18.97 2.68 24.37
CA ASN A 497 18.97 1.46 23.55
C ASN A 497 20.24 1.32 22.70
N ALA A 498 20.72 2.40 22.11
CA ALA A 498 21.95 2.42 21.34
C ALA A 498 23.17 2.10 22.21
N LEU A 499 23.22 2.66 23.43
CA LEU A 499 24.27 2.37 24.40
C LEU A 499 24.18 0.92 24.88
N LEU A 500 23.00 0.42 25.19
CA LEU A 500 22.74 -1.00 25.50
C LEU A 500 23.25 -1.92 24.39
N TYR A 501 22.94 -1.61 23.13
CA TYR A 501 23.47 -2.36 21.99
C TYR A 501 25.00 -2.35 21.96
N ALA A 502 25.65 -1.18 22.09
CA ALA A 502 27.09 -1.08 22.08
C ALA A 502 27.75 -1.84 23.25
N HIS A 503 27.16 -1.78 24.45
CA HIS A 503 27.62 -2.51 25.63
C HIS A 503 27.51 -4.03 25.45
N ARG A 504 26.37 -4.52 24.95
CA ARG A 504 26.22 -5.94 24.62
C ARG A 504 27.27 -6.42 23.63
N GLU A 505 27.50 -5.68 22.55
CA GLU A 505 28.48 -6.04 21.53
C GLU A 505 29.93 -6.05 22.06
N ARG A 506 30.17 -5.33 23.13
CA ARG A 506 31.46 -5.22 23.80
C ARG A 506 31.54 -6.06 25.07
N PHE A 507 30.61 -6.95 25.32
CA PHE A 507 30.53 -7.84 26.49
C PHE A 507 30.49 -7.11 27.85
N LYS A 508 29.95 -5.87 27.90
CA LYS A 508 29.69 -5.12 29.15
C LYS A 508 28.28 -5.44 29.67
N LEU A 509 28.04 -6.68 30.10
CA LEU A 509 26.71 -7.17 30.43
C LEU A 509 26.21 -6.73 31.80
N ASP A 510 27.06 -6.30 32.68
CA ASP A 510 26.74 -5.78 34.02
C ASP A 510 25.88 -4.52 34.00
N GLU A 511 25.94 -3.71 32.95
CA GLU A 511 25.16 -2.48 32.79
C GLU A 511 23.85 -2.67 32.01
N ILE A 512 23.62 -3.82 31.41
CA ILE A 512 22.50 -4.04 30.44
C ILE A 512 21.14 -3.86 31.10
N GLU A 513 20.90 -4.42 32.28
CA GLU A 513 19.58 -4.32 32.94
C GLU A 513 19.32 -2.87 33.40
N HIS A 514 20.33 -2.17 33.85
CA HIS A 514 20.19 -0.75 34.21
C HIS A 514 19.85 0.12 32.99
N LEU A 515 20.63 -0.02 31.91
CA LEU A 515 20.37 0.72 30.67
C LEU A 515 19.01 0.34 30.07
N GLY A 516 18.64 -0.93 30.11
CA GLY A 516 17.33 -1.40 29.66
C GLY A 516 16.19 -0.74 30.42
N HIS A 517 16.30 -0.64 31.74
CA HIS A 517 15.31 0.02 32.57
C HIS A 517 15.18 1.53 32.25
N LEU A 518 16.32 2.22 32.11
CA LEU A 518 16.32 3.62 31.70
C LEU A 518 15.69 3.85 30.33
N ALA A 519 16.00 2.98 29.36
CA ALA A 519 15.40 3.04 28.03
C ALA A 519 13.88 2.86 28.09
N GLU A 520 13.41 1.80 28.77
CA GLU A 520 12.00 1.46 28.88
C GLU A 520 11.20 2.59 29.56
N GLU A 521 11.74 3.16 30.64
CA GLU A 521 11.11 4.27 31.35
C GLU A 521 10.88 5.49 30.43
N GLN A 522 11.91 5.87 29.68
CA GLN A 522 11.82 7.01 28.75
C GLN A 522 10.86 6.72 27.60
N LEU A 523 10.89 5.52 27.02
CA LEU A 523 9.99 5.13 25.94
C LEU A 523 8.52 5.07 26.37
N LYS A 524 8.26 4.60 27.60
CA LYS A 524 6.90 4.64 28.19
C LYS A 524 6.42 6.07 28.39
N ARG A 525 7.27 6.97 28.88
CA ARG A 525 6.96 8.40 29.00
C ARG A 525 6.67 9.05 27.66
N GLY A 526 7.37 8.63 26.60
CA GLY A 526 7.15 9.10 25.24
C GLY A 526 5.91 8.54 24.56
N GLY A 527 5.26 7.51 25.12
CA GLY A 527 4.00 6.94 24.63
C GLY A 527 4.10 6.11 23.35
N SER A 528 5.31 5.83 22.85
CA SER A 528 5.53 5.09 21.61
C SER A 528 5.52 3.57 21.83
N LYS A 529 4.45 2.90 21.40
CA LYS A 529 4.33 1.43 21.46
C LYS A 529 5.38 0.73 20.59
N LEU A 530 5.66 1.26 19.41
CA LEU A 530 6.66 0.68 18.48
C LEU A 530 8.08 0.80 19.05
N SER A 531 8.43 1.90 19.70
CA SER A 531 9.75 2.04 20.32
C SER A 531 9.96 1.04 21.47
N ILE A 532 8.90 0.65 22.19
CA ILE A 532 8.96 -0.41 23.20
C ILE A 532 9.19 -1.78 22.54
N VAL A 533 8.58 -2.05 21.39
CA VAL A 533 8.83 -3.25 20.58
C VAL A 533 10.31 -3.32 20.17
N VAL A 534 10.85 -2.22 19.65
CA VAL A 534 12.28 -2.15 19.26
C VAL A 534 13.21 -2.36 20.48
N HIS A 535 12.85 -1.79 21.63
CA HIS A 535 13.58 -2.03 22.88
C HIS A 535 13.69 -3.53 23.22
N ALA A 536 12.56 -4.28 23.13
CA ALA A 536 12.56 -5.71 23.38
C ALA A 536 13.48 -6.47 22.41
N ALA A 537 13.51 -6.06 21.13
CA ALA A 537 14.41 -6.64 20.13
C ALA A 537 15.91 -6.41 20.42
N LEU A 538 16.24 -5.34 21.14
CA LEU A 538 17.63 -4.99 21.48
C LEU A 538 18.10 -5.62 22.80
N ILE A 539 17.26 -5.64 23.83
CA ILE A 539 17.60 -6.22 25.13
C ILE A 539 17.53 -7.76 25.13
N GLY A 540 16.64 -8.35 24.32
CA GLY A 540 16.48 -9.80 24.23
C GLY A 540 17.78 -10.54 23.93
N PRO A 541 18.51 -10.20 22.85
CA PRO A 541 19.80 -10.80 22.53
C PRO A 541 20.85 -10.63 23.65
N ALA A 542 20.84 -9.52 24.38
CA ALA A 542 21.74 -9.32 25.52
C ALA A 542 21.43 -10.28 26.67
N ARG A 543 20.18 -10.43 27.05
CA ARG A 543 19.71 -11.41 28.03
C ARG A 543 19.98 -12.86 27.57
N PHE A 544 19.85 -13.12 26.28
CA PHE A 544 20.19 -14.42 25.72
C PHE A 544 21.70 -14.71 25.83
N MET A 545 22.56 -13.74 25.61
CA MET A 545 24.01 -13.85 25.81
C MET A 545 24.33 -14.19 27.28
N ALA A 546 23.62 -13.59 28.24
CA ALA A 546 23.71 -13.92 29.67
C ALA A 546 23.07 -15.28 30.06
N GLY A 547 22.43 -15.95 29.10
CA GLY A 547 21.83 -17.29 29.31
C GLY A 547 20.43 -17.26 29.94
N GLN A 548 19.71 -16.15 29.91
CA GLN A 548 18.37 -15.97 30.49
C GLN A 548 17.28 -16.46 29.52
N THR A 549 17.39 -17.67 28.98
CA THR A 549 16.55 -18.17 27.87
C THR A 549 15.05 -18.08 28.13
N GLN A 550 14.58 -18.42 29.32
CA GLN A 550 13.15 -18.42 29.65
C GLN A 550 12.55 -17.00 29.68
N GLN A 551 13.30 -16.04 30.23
CA GLN A 551 12.89 -14.63 30.28
C GLN A 551 12.81 -14.07 28.86
N VAL A 552 13.82 -14.35 28.03
CA VAL A 552 13.88 -13.88 26.63
C VAL A 552 12.69 -14.39 25.81
N ILE A 553 12.33 -15.67 25.95
CA ILE A 553 11.14 -16.22 25.26
C ILE A 553 9.89 -15.45 25.66
N THR A 554 9.70 -15.19 26.96
CA THR A 554 8.52 -14.49 27.46
C THR A 554 8.47 -13.07 26.91
N ASP A 555 9.59 -12.34 26.98
CA ASP A 555 9.67 -10.94 26.58
C ASP A 555 9.50 -10.78 25.07
N LEU A 556 10.24 -11.55 24.27
CA LEU A 556 10.15 -11.47 22.81
C LEU A 556 8.79 -11.93 22.27
N ARG A 557 8.18 -12.97 22.86
CA ARG A 557 6.85 -13.44 22.47
C ARG A 557 5.77 -12.41 22.74
N ASN A 558 5.82 -11.76 23.90
CA ASN A 558 4.89 -10.68 24.25
C ASN A 558 5.07 -9.47 23.33
N ALA A 559 6.31 -9.09 23.06
CA ALA A 559 6.62 -8.00 22.14
C ALA A 559 6.21 -8.32 20.70
N LEU A 560 6.43 -9.56 20.23
CA LEU A 560 6.02 -10.03 18.90
C LEU A 560 4.50 -9.93 18.75
N LYS A 561 3.73 -10.43 19.71
CA LYS A 561 2.27 -10.31 19.71
C LYS A 561 1.81 -8.85 19.67
N ALA A 562 2.49 -7.97 20.39
CA ALA A 562 2.20 -6.53 20.38
C ALA A 562 2.54 -5.90 19.00
N ALA A 563 3.68 -6.26 18.40
CA ALA A 563 4.09 -5.80 17.08
C ALA A 563 3.10 -6.24 15.99
N GLU A 564 2.72 -7.52 15.97
CA GLU A 564 1.73 -8.07 15.04
C GLU A 564 0.36 -7.38 15.15
N GLY A 565 -0.05 -7.03 16.37
CA GLY A 565 -1.29 -6.30 16.63
C GLY A 565 -1.27 -4.84 16.14
N ILE A 566 -0.09 -4.23 16.02
CA ILE A 566 0.07 -2.83 15.58
C ILE A 566 0.35 -2.75 14.07
N THR A 567 1.26 -3.58 13.57
CA THR A 567 1.83 -3.47 12.22
C THR A 567 1.53 -4.68 11.32
N GLY A 568 0.83 -5.67 11.86
CA GLY A 568 0.49 -6.91 11.16
C GLY A 568 1.56 -8.00 11.21
N VAL A 569 1.12 -9.23 10.94
CA VAL A 569 2.00 -10.40 10.78
C VAL A 569 2.88 -10.19 9.54
N GLY A 570 4.16 -10.50 9.65
CA GLY A 570 5.11 -10.32 8.54
C GLY A 570 5.59 -8.87 8.37
N SER A 571 5.40 -8.02 9.36
CA SER A 571 5.98 -6.68 9.35
C SER A 571 7.47 -6.70 9.75
N PRO A 572 8.26 -5.68 9.37
CA PRO A 572 9.64 -5.53 9.83
C PRO A 572 9.79 -5.55 11.36
N TYR A 573 8.88 -4.86 12.07
CA TYR A 573 8.86 -4.84 13.53
C TYR A 573 8.59 -6.21 14.16
N ALA A 574 7.78 -7.05 13.53
CA ALA A 574 7.60 -8.44 13.96
C ALA A 574 8.84 -9.28 13.63
N THR A 575 9.48 -9.04 12.48
CA THR A 575 10.66 -9.80 12.02
C THR A 575 11.86 -9.64 12.95
N ILE A 576 12.15 -8.42 13.45
CA ILE A 576 13.26 -8.18 14.38
C ILE A 576 13.12 -8.88 15.73
N LEU A 577 11.90 -9.30 16.09
CA LEU A 577 11.60 -10.06 17.30
C LEU A 577 11.53 -11.56 17.03
N ALA A 578 10.88 -11.95 15.93
CA ALA A 578 10.60 -13.34 15.61
C ALA A 578 11.85 -14.16 15.30
N LEU A 579 12.82 -13.58 14.57
CA LEU A 579 14.04 -14.31 14.21
C LEU A 579 14.97 -14.55 15.41
N PRO A 580 15.24 -13.59 16.30
CA PRO A 580 15.94 -13.89 17.56
C PRO A 580 15.15 -14.86 18.46
N LEU A 581 13.82 -14.77 18.50
CA LEU A 581 12.99 -15.73 19.24
C LEU A 581 13.12 -17.15 18.68
N ALA A 582 13.18 -17.29 17.34
CA ALA A 582 13.43 -18.60 16.70
C ALA A 582 14.80 -19.18 17.10
N GLU A 583 15.85 -18.33 17.21
CA GLU A 583 17.17 -18.77 17.68
C GLU A 583 17.10 -19.30 19.11
N VAL A 584 16.38 -18.62 20.01
CA VAL A 584 16.25 -19.07 21.42
C VAL A 584 15.47 -20.38 21.51
N HIS A 585 14.37 -20.55 20.75
CA HIS A 585 13.64 -21.82 20.67
C HIS A 585 14.52 -22.92 20.11
N TYR A 586 15.28 -22.65 19.05
CA TYR A 586 16.27 -23.61 18.52
C TYR A 586 17.26 -24.05 19.58
N GLU A 587 17.88 -23.08 20.30
CA GLU A 587 18.89 -23.39 21.33
C GLU A 587 18.35 -24.31 22.43
N ARG A 588 17.06 -24.18 22.76
CA ARG A 588 16.35 -25.02 23.73
C ARG A 588 15.91 -26.37 23.19
N ASN A 589 16.16 -26.65 21.91
CA ASN A 589 15.70 -27.84 21.16
C ASN A 589 14.17 -27.85 20.92
N GLU A 590 13.51 -26.68 20.94
CA GLU A 590 12.09 -26.50 20.62
C GLU A 590 11.98 -26.22 19.10
N LEU A 591 12.23 -27.29 18.29
CA LEU A 591 12.48 -27.12 16.84
C LEU A 591 11.22 -26.79 16.02
N SER A 592 10.05 -27.25 16.48
CA SER A 592 8.76 -26.93 15.86
C SER A 592 8.47 -25.42 15.88
N GLU A 593 8.63 -24.81 17.04
CA GLU A 593 8.42 -23.36 17.23
C GLU A 593 9.44 -22.54 16.43
N ALA A 594 10.69 -22.98 16.41
CA ALA A 594 11.73 -22.34 15.60
C ALA A 594 11.39 -22.40 14.10
N ARG A 595 10.90 -23.55 13.59
CA ARG A 595 10.49 -23.72 12.19
C ARG A 595 9.29 -22.83 11.81
N GLU A 596 8.29 -22.77 12.68
CA GLU A 596 7.09 -21.96 12.44
C GLU A 596 7.45 -20.47 12.31
N LEU A 597 8.28 -19.96 13.21
CA LEU A 597 8.77 -18.58 13.14
C LEU A 597 9.60 -18.33 11.88
N LEU A 598 10.55 -19.23 11.55
CA LEU A 598 11.37 -19.06 10.35
C LEU A 598 10.55 -19.16 9.05
N ALA A 599 9.55 -20.04 8.99
CA ALA A 599 8.70 -20.16 7.81
C ALA A 599 7.98 -18.85 7.49
N THR A 600 7.59 -18.09 8.52
CA THR A 600 6.88 -16.82 8.38
C THR A 600 7.83 -15.65 8.15
N TYR A 601 8.93 -15.56 8.91
CA TYR A 601 9.71 -14.31 9.01
C TYR A 601 11.07 -14.35 8.30
N LEU A 602 11.65 -15.53 8.01
CA LEU A 602 12.93 -15.61 7.29
C LEU A 602 12.89 -15.02 5.88
N PRO A 603 11.79 -15.14 5.09
CA PRO A 603 11.70 -14.45 3.79
C PRO A 603 11.82 -12.92 3.85
N LEU A 604 11.68 -12.33 5.04
CA LEU A 604 11.68 -10.89 5.28
C LEU A 604 12.99 -10.39 5.90
N VAL A 605 13.95 -11.29 6.13
CA VAL A 605 15.20 -11.00 6.84
C VAL A 605 16.08 -9.92 6.21
N GLU A 606 15.92 -9.68 4.89
CA GLU A 606 16.75 -8.74 4.12
C GLU A 606 16.10 -7.35 3.93
N TYR A 607 14.90 -7.12 4.47
CA TYR A 607 14.16 -5.90 4.11
C TYR A 607 14.36 -4.73 5.07
N GLU A 608 14.46 -4.99 6.36
CA GLU A 608 14.63 -3.94 7.39
C GLU A 608 15.14 -4.55 8.69
N GLY A 609 15.80 -3.74 9.52
CA GLY A 609 16.12 -4.08 10.90
C GLY A 609 17.62 -4.10 11.22
N PHE A 610 18.00 -4.86 12.22
CA PHE A 610 19.36 -4.93 12.73
C PHE A 610 20.11 -6.15 12.21
N VAL A 611 21.45 -6.11 12.26
CA VAL A 611 22.27 -7.28 11.88
C VAL A 611 21.98 -8.51 12.74
N ASP A 612 21.48 -8.35 13.96
CA ASP A 612 21.13 -9.44 14.86
C ASP A 612 20.10 -10.42 14.29
N GLN A 613 18.99 -9.88 13.76
CA GLN A 613 17.95 -10.74 13.17
C GLN A 613 18.47 -11.50 11.95
N THR A 614 19.39 -10.88 11.17
CA THR A 614 19.98 -11.56 10.02
C THR A 614 20.84 -12.73 10.47
N ILE A 615 21.64 -12.55 11.52
CA ILE A 615 22.44 -13.61 12.11
C ILE A 615 21.53 -14.71 12.66
N SER A 616 20.58 -14.34 13.53
CA SER A 616 19.65 -15.29 14.14
C SER A 616 18.85 -16.05 13.10
N GLY A 617 18.28 -15.37 12.11
CA GLY A 617 17.46 -15.99 11.06
C GLY A 617 18.25 -16.94 10.18
N TRP A 618 19.32 -16.46 9.55
CA TRP A 618 20.11 -17.27 8.63
C TRP A 618 20.78 -18.47 9.33
N LEU A 619 21.45 -18.23 10.47
CA LEU A 619 22.18 -19.30 11.12
C LEU A 619 21.26 -20.35 11.76
N THR A 620 20.09 -19.95 12.28
CA THR A 620 19.12 -20.92 12.79
C THR A 620 18.56 -21.77 11.64
N ALA A 621 18.28 -21.17 10.48
CA ALA A 621 17.86 -21.94 9.31
C ALA A 621 18.95 -22.91 8.82
N VAL A 622 20.22 -22.48 8.79
CA VAL A 622 21.36 -23.35 8.46
C VAL A 622 21.42 -24.55 9.40
N LYS A 623 21.32 -24.32 10.70
CA LYS A 623 21.39 -25.36 11.71
C LYS A 623 20.23 -26.34 11.65
N LEU A 624 19.01 -25.84 11.34
CA LEU A 624 17.84 -26.70 11.11
C LEU A 624 18.01 -27.57 9.87
N ALA A 625 18.53 -27.00 8.77
CA ALA A 625 18.85 -27.78 7.57
C ALA A 625 19.89 -28.88 7.88
N CYS A 626 20.90 -28.58 8.71
CA CYS A 626 21.86 -29.59 9.19
C CYS A 626 21.22 -30.64 10.09
N HIS A 627 20.25 -30.26 10.93
CA HIS A 627 19.49 -31.23 11.74
C HIS A 627 18.69 -32.19 10.87
N ASP A 628 18.20 -31.75 9.74
CA ASP A 628 17.46 -32.57 8.75
C ASP A 628 18.39 -33.27 7.76
N ASP A 629 19.69 -33.28 8.01
CA ASP A 629 20.74 -33.83 7.16
C ASP A 629 20.77 -33.25 5.73
N ASN A 630 20.13 -32.06 5.53
CA ASN A 630 20.10 -31.35 4.24
C ASN A 630 21.28 -30.39 4.14
N PHE A 631 22.48 -30.89 4.00
CA PHE A 631 23.70 -30.07 3.90
C PHE A 631 23.73 -29.18 2.64
N ALA A 632 23.09 -29.63 1.55
CA ALA A 632 23.01 -28.80 0.33
C ALA A 632 22.25 -27.47 0.59
N GLU A 633 21.13 -27.53 1.28
CA GLU A 633 20.37 -26.36 1.70
C GLU A 633 21.15 -25.51 2.72
N ALA A 634 21.81 -26.16 3.69
CA ALA A 634 22.63 -25.47 4.68
C ALA A 634 23.73 -24.63 4.02
N PHE A 635 24.46 -25.16 3.04
CA PHE A 635 25.46 -24.39 2.30
C PHE A 635 24.86 -23.32 1.42
N ALA A 636 23.70 -23.54 0.78
CA ALA A 636 23.00 -22.52 0.01
C ALA A 636 22.53 -21.35 0.89
N LEU A 637 22.07 -21.62 2.11
CA LEU A 637 21.70 -20.58 3.08
C LEU A 637 22.93 -19.78 3.56
N LEU A 638 24.07 -20.46 3.77
CA LEU A 638 25.34 -19.78 4.10
C LEU A 638 25.85 -18.91 2.95
N ASP A 639 25.64 -19.30 1.70
CA ASP A 639 25.97 -18.47 0.53
C ASP A 639 25.11 -17.20 0.49
N LYS A 640 23.80 -17.32 0.78
CA LYS A 640 22.89 -16.15 0.89
C LYS A 640 23.32 -15.22 2.03
N ALA A 641 23.63 -15.77 3.20
CA ALA A 641 24.09 -14.99 4.34
C ALA A 641 25.41 -14.23 4.03
N ASP A 642 26.39 -14.88 3.36
CA ASP A 642 27.64 -14.22 2.95
C ASP A 642 27.39 -13.16 1.87
N GLN A 643 26.49 -13.41 0.92
CA GLN A 643 26.09 -12.43 -0.09
C GLN A 643 25.45 -11.19 0.56
N ALA A 644 24.47 -11.36 1.44
CA ALA A 644 23.83 -10.27 2.17
C ALA A 644 24.85 -9.50 3.02
N ALA A 645 25.75 -10.20 3.71
CA ALA A 645 26.82 -9.60 4.51
C ALA A 645 27.74 -8.71 3.67
N ARG A 646 28.12 -9.14 2.46
CA ARG A 646 28.96 -8.35 1.54
C ARG A 646 28.20 -7.17 0.95
N GLN A 647 26.94 -7.36 0.57
CA GLN A 647 26.10 -6.34 -0.03
C GLN A 647 25.87 -5.15 0.93
N HIS A 648 25.68 -5.44 2.22
CA HIS A 648 25.34 -4.43 3.22
C HIS A 648 26.51 -4.07 4.16
N GLY A 649 27.67 -4.71 4.00
CA GLY A 649 28.84 -4.44 4.83
C GLY A 649 28.76 -5.03 6.25
N PHE A 650 27.93 -6.06 6.47
CA PHE A 650 27.73 -6.68 7.79
C PHE A 650 28.85 -7.68 8.12
N GLU A 651 29.99 -7.15 8.56
CA GLU A 651 31.18 -7.98 8.86
C GLU A 651 30.93 -9.01 9.96
N ARG A 652 30.08 -8.72 10.95
CA ARG A 652 29.71 -9.67 12.00
C ARG A 652 28.95 -10.87 11.43
N LEU A 653 27.94 -10.64 10.58
CA LEU A 653 27.22 -11.71 9.88
C LEU A 653 28.17 -12.52 9.02
N ARG A 654 29.10 -11.88 8.30
CA ARG A 654 30.10 -12.56 7.47
C ARG A 654 30.96 -13.54 8.25
N TYR A 655 31.51 -13.11 9.39
CA TYR A 655 32.34 -13.98 10.24
C TYR A 655 31.52 -15.08 10.93
N CYS A 656 30.28 -14.79 11.35
CA CYS A 656 29.40 -15.80 11.93
C CYS A 656 29.05 -16.90 10.89
N ALA A 657 28.69 -16.51 9.66
CA ALA A 657 28.41 -17.46 8.58
C ALA A 657 29.67 -18.27 8.17
N LEU A 658 30.81 -17.60 8.10
CA LEU A 658 32.10 -18.25 7.81
C LEU A 658 32.49 -19.25 8.89
N ALA A 659 32.33 -18.88 10.16
CA ALA A 659 32.61 -19.78 11.29
C ALA A 659 31.72 -21.03 11.24
N GLU A 660 30.44 -20.87 10.93
CA GLU A 660 29.51 -21.99 10.80
C GLU A 660 29.86 -22.86 9.59
N ARG A 661 30.19 -22.26 8.43
CA ARG A 661 30.67 -22.99 7.26
C ARG A 661 31.91 -23.83 7.56
N MET A 662 32.90 -23.24 8.25
CA MET A 662 34.11 -23.97 8.65
C MET A 662 33.82 -25.11 9.64
N ARG A 663 32.85 -24.92 10.55
CA ARG A 663 32.38 -25.96 11.45
C ARG A 663 31.84 -27.17 10.68
N LEU A 664 30.94 -26.91 9.71
CA LEU A 664 30.35 -27.98 8.89
C LEU A 664 31.40 -28.70 8.03
N LEU A 665 32.31 -27.94 7.41
CA LEU A 665 33.39 -28.55 6.60
C LEU A 665 34.31 -29.42 7.42
N LEU A 666 34.67 -29.03 8.65
CA LEU A 666 35.45 -29.88 9.56
C LEU A 666 34.67 -31.13 9.96
N ALA A 667 33.38 -31.03 10.25
CA ALA A 667 32.54 -32.17 10.57
C ALA A 667 32.42 -33.17 9.40
N LEU A 668 32.44 -32.65 8.14
CA LEU A 668 32.43 -33.44 6.91
C LEU A 668 33.86 -33.93 6.48
N GLY A 669 34.93 -33.57 7.24
CA GLY A 669 36.29 -33.98 6.96
C GLY A 669 37.04 -33.14 5.89
N ASP A 670 36.42 -32.05 5.39
CA ASP A 670 37.04 -31.24 4.34
C ASP A 670 37.96 -30.13 4.91
N GLN A 671 39.07 -30.56 5.47
CA GLN A 671 40.11 -29.66 6.00
C GLN A 671 40.75 -28.79 4.90
N LYS A 672 40.81 -29.28 3.64
CA LYS A 672 41.43 -28.54 2.54
C LYS A 672 40.65 -27.28 2.22
N GLU A 673 39.32 -27.37 2.18
CA GLU A 673 38.45 -26.22 1.92
C GLU A 673 38.48 -25.21 3.08
N VAL A 674 38.54 -25.68 4.34
CA VAL A 674 38.75 -24.79 5.50
C VAL A 674 40.02 -23.97 5.37
N LEU A 675 41.15 -24.62 4.98
CA LEU A 675 42.42 -23.92 4.75
C LEU A 675 42.36 -22.95 3.57
N ARG A 676 41.64 -23.29 2.51
CA ARG A 676 41.40 -22.39 1.36
C ARG A 676 40.66 -21.13 1.81
N LEU A 677 39.54 -21.31 2.52
CA LEU A 677 38.74 -20.22 3.09
C LEU A 677 39.54 -19.36 4.07
N GLY A 678 40.35 -19.99 4.91
CA GLY A 678 41.28 -19.32 5.84
C GLY A 678 42.26 -18.41 5.14
N ARG A 679 42.86 -18.86 4.00
CA ARG A 679 43.76 -18.03 3.16
C ARG A 679 43.00 -16.86 2.52
N MET A 680 41.85 -17.15 1.89
CA MET A 680 41.05 -16.13 1.21
C MET A 680 40.59 -15.01 2.13
N ASN A 681 40.33 -15.31 3.41
CA ASN A 681 39.86 -14.33 4.40
C ASN A 681 40.99 -13.80 5.32
N GLY A 682 42.26 -14.07 5.01
CA GLY A 682 43.39 -13.57 5.75
C GLY A 682 43.47 -14.04 7.22
N LEU A 683 43.00 -15.26 7.51
CA LEU A 683 42.90 -15.81 8.87
C LEU A 683 44.09 -16.69 9.27
N ILE A 684 44.95 -17.03 8.31
CA ILE A 684 46.15 -17.83 8.57
C ILE A 684 47.14 -17.02 9.40
N GLY A 685 47.65 -17.62 10.49
CA GLY A 685 48.61 -16.97 11.37
C GLY A 685 48.08 -15.85 12.27
N GLN A 686 46.78 -15.66 12.37
CA GLN A 686 46.14 -14.58 13.10
C GLN A 686 45.76 -14.90 14.55
N LEU A 687 46.09 -16.07 15.10
CA LEU A 687 45.64 -16.50 16.43
C LEU A 687 45.98 -15.53 17.57
N GLU A 688 47.16 -14.90 17.53
CA GLU A 688 47.54 -13.93 18.55
C GLU A 688 46.74 -12.63 18.44
N HIS A 689 46.38 -12.21 17.20
CA HIS A 689 45.67 -10.98 16.95
C HIS A 689 44.17 -11.06 17.28
N VAL A 690 43.63 -12.26 17.47
CA VAL A 690 42.22 -12.50 17.83
C VAL A 690 42.05 -12.92 19.29
N ARG A 691 43.09 -12.79 20.15
CA ARG A 691 42.92 -12.93 21.59
C ARG A 691 42.07 -11.81 22.15
N PRO A 692 41.22 -12.07 23.17
CA PRO A 692 40.39 -11.02 23.75
C PRO A 692 41.24 -9.94 24.42
N ALA A 693 40.86 -8.69 24.23
CA ALA A 693 41.44 -7.49 24.80
C ALA A 693 40.33 -6.50 25.22
N ALA A 694 40.64 -5.40 25.86
CA ALA A 694 39.67 -4.44 26.41
C ALA A 694 38.66 -3.86 25.39
N ARG A 695 38.96 -3.92 24.09
CA ARG A 695 38.12 -3.35 23.03
C ARG A 695 37.51 -4.38 22.07
N VAL A 696 37.47 -5.65 22.44
CA VAL A 696 36.89 -6.68 21.59
C VAL A 696 35.38 -6.58 21.51
N THR A 697 34.86 -7.09 20.41
CA THR A 697 33.44 -7.11 20.10
C THR A 697 33.00 -8.55 19.77
N THR A 698 31.68 -8.78 19.65
CA THR A 698 31.13 -10.07 19.18
C THR A 698 31.60 -10.40 17.75
N ARG A 699 31.88 -9.42 16.90
CA ARG A 699 32.51 -9.60 15.59
C ARG A 699 33.92 -10.20 15.73
N ASP A 700 34.73 -9.70 16.68
CA ASP A 700 36.07 -10.21 16.90
C ASP A 700 36.02 -11.64 17.45
N GLU A 701 35.05 -11.95 18.31
CA GLU A 701 34.76 -13.32 18.76
C GLU A 701 34.45 -14.26 17.58
N ALA A 702 33.54 -13.86 16.69
CA ALA A 702 33.20 -14.67 15.51
C ALA A 702 34.43 -14.92 14.61
N ARG A 703 35.28 -13.89 14.43
CA ARG A 703 36.56 -14.02 13.72
C ARG A 703 37.51 -14.97 14.45
N ALA A 704 37.55 -14.93 15.79
CA ALA A 704 38.37 -15.82 16.59
C ALA A 704 37.93 -17.28 16.44
N PHE A 705 36.62 -17.57 16.35
CA PHE A 705 36.10 -18.91 16.03
C PHE A 705 36.58 -19.40 14.65
N CYS A 706 36.61 -18.54 13.65
CA CYS A 706 37.18 -18.87 12.34
C CYS A 706 38.68 -19.24 12.45
N CYS A 707 39.46 -18.44 13.17
CA CYS A 707 40.89 -18.69 13.36
C CYS A 707 41.15 -19.99 14.12
N ALA A 708 40.36 -20.30 15.17
CA ALA A 708 40.44 -21.59 15.91
C ALA A 708 40.19 -22.80 14.98
N ARG A 709 39.17 -22.72 14.09
CA ARG A 709 38.87 -23.78 13.12
C ARG A 709 39.94 -23.93 12.04
N VAL A 710 40.54 -22.84 11.60
CA VAL A 710 41.74 -22.87 10.72
C VAL A 710 42.90 -23.58 11.43
N ALA A 711 43.12 -23.29 12.70
CA ALA A 711 44.20 -23.93 13.50
C ALA A 711 43.92 -25.45 13.65
N ILE A 712 42.70 -25.87 13.86
CA ILE A 712 42.30 -27.33 13.84
C ILE A 712 42.72 -27.94 12.52
N ALA A 713 42.34 -27.31 11.38
CA ALA A 713 42.67 -27.85 10.05
C ALA A 713 44.20 -27.87 9.77
N GLN A 714 44.98 -27.03 10.46
CA GLN A 714 46.46 -27.02 10.41
C GLN A 714 47.13 -28.02 11.35
N GLY A 715 46.37 -28.67 12.27
CA GLY A 715 46.92 -29.50 13.33
C GLY A 715 47.56 -28.71 14.48
N ARG A 716 47.40 -27.39 14.54
CA ARG A 716 47.91 -26.49 15.58
C ARG A 716 46.99 -26.47 16.81
N LEU A 717 46.77 -27.66 17.41
CA LEU A 717 45.79 -27.83 18.48
C LEU A 717 46.19 -27.10 19.77
N GLY A 718 47.47 -27.02 20.09
CA GLY A 718 47.98 -26.31 21.29
C GLY A 718 47.63 -24.82 21.27
N ASP A 719 47.86 -24.18 20.13
CA ASP A 719 47.59 -22.73 19.97
C ASP A 719 46.09 -22.44 20.05
N ALA A 720 45.26 -23.30 19.44
CA ALA A 720 43.80 -23.22 19.51
C ALA A 720 43.27 -23.43 20.95
N ILE A 721 43.86 -24.36 21.73
CA ILE A 721 43.54 -24.56 23.15
C ILE A 721 43.86 -23.29 23.98
N GLU A 722 45.00 -22.65 23.74
CA GLU A 722 45.36 -21.42 24.43
C GLU A 722 44.36 -20.28 24.09
N LEU A 723 43.96 -20.15 22.82
CA LEU A 723 42.95 -19.18 22.38
C LEU A 723 41.59 -19.42 23.07
N CYS A 724 41.13 -20.70 23.13
CA CYS A 724 39.93 -21.07 23.85
C CYS A 724 39.98 -20.67 25.33
N ARG A 725 41.08 -20.94 26.02
CA ARG A 725 41.26 -20.55 27.42
C ARG A 725 41.24 -19.06 27.64
N ALA A 726 41.80 -18.31 26.69
CA ALA A 726 41.79 -16.83 26.77
C ALA A 726 40.36 -16.29 26.66
N TRP A 727 39.61 -16.77 25.66
CA TRP A 727 38.21 -16.39 25.49
C TRP A 727 37.30 -16.85 26.63
N GLN A 728 37.46 -18.05 27.15
CA GLN A 728 36.70 -18.56 28.30
C GLN A 728 36.87 -17.64 29.52
N ARG A 729 38.14 -17.29 29.86
CA ARG A 729 38.43 -16.39 30.99
C ARG A 729 37.79 -15.01 30.82
N PHE A 730 37.86 -14.45 29.60
CA PHE A 730 37.30 -13.15 29.31
C PHE A 730 35.75 -13.17 29.40
N LEU A 731 35.11 -14.14 28.75
CA LEU A 731 33.65 -14.25 28.72
C LEU A 731 33.05 -14.64 30.06
N HIS A 732 33.78 -15.40 30.88
CA HIS A 732 33.39 -15.71 32.25
C HIS A 732 33.39 -14.45 33.12
N GLN A 733 34.36 -13.56 32.96
CA GLN A 733 34.42 -12.28 33.67
C GLN A 733 33.31 -11.32 33.22
N ALA A 734 32.87 -11.44 31.97
CA ALA A 734 31.83 -10.65 31.39
C ALA A 734 30.40 -11.21 31.58
N ASP A 735 30.24 -12.32 32.30
CA ASP A 735 28.98 -13.05 32.47
C ASP A 735 28.26 -13.42 31.12
N ALA A 736 29.04 -13.54 30.04
CA ALA A 736 28.54 -13.91 28.72
C ALA A 736 28.41 -15.46 28.61
N VAL A 737 27.46 -15.98 29.34
CA VAL A 737 27.32 -17.43 29.62
C VAL A 737 27.18 -18.24 28.34
N ARG A 738 26.30 -17.86 27.43
CA ARG A 738 26.08 -18.59 26.16
C ARG A 738 27.36 -18.62 25.32
N ASN A 739 28.04 -17.49 25.19
CA ASN A 739 29.26 -17.37 24.40
C ASN A 739 30.37 -18.21 25.07
N CYS A 740 30.50 -18.15 26.40
CA CYS A 740 31.46 -18.97 27.16
C CYS A 740 31.27 -20.46 26.90
N LEU A 741 30.01 -20.99 26.95
CA LEU A 741 29.68 -22.38 26.67
C LEU A 741 30.14 -22.81 25.27
N ARG A 742 29.99 -22.01 24.26
CA ARG A 742 30.46 -22.32 22.88
C ARG A 742 31.97 -22.51 22.83
N TRP A 743 32.73 -21.70 23.56
CA TRP A 743 34.18 -21.90 23.68
C TRP A 743 34.56 -23.07 24.55
N GLU A 744 33.80 -23.40 25.59
CA GLU A 744 34.03 -24.56 26.44
C GLU A 744 33.82 -25.85 25.64
N VAL A 745 32.79 -25.93 24.82
CA VAL A 745 32.52 -27.07 23.92
C VAL A 745 33.65 -27.22 22.89
N LEU A 746 34.06 -26.13 22.23
CA LEU A 746 35.18 -26.19 21.30
C LEU A 746 36.50 -26.57 21.99
N HIS A 747 36.73 -26.09 23.20
CA HIS A 747 37.93 -26.51 24.03
C HIS A 747 37.92 -28.02 24.35
N ALA A 748 36.76 -28.52 24.74
CA ALA A 748 36.61 -29.98 24.99
C ALA A 748 36.90 -30.81 23.73
N HIS A 749 36.39 -30.39 22.55
CA HIS A 749 36.71 -30.98 21.27
C HIS A 749 38.24 -30.99 20.98
N LEU A 750 38.88 -29.84 21.18
CA LEU A 750 40.35 -29.75 20.99
C LEU A 750 41.13 -30.65 21.93
N LEU A 751 40.72 -30.74 23.20
CA LEU A 751 41.34 -31.68 24.17
C LEU A 751 41.16 -33.15 23.71
N LEU A 752 39.99 -33.52 23.20
CA LEU A 752 39.74 -34.83 22.64
C LEU A 752 40.66 -35.10 21.44
N LEU A 753 40.73 -34.19 20.48
CA LEU A 753 41.64 -34.29 19.33
C LEU A 753 43.12 -34.41 19.73
N SER A 754 43.49 -33.85 20.88
CA SER A 754 44.85 -33.96 21.43
C SER A 754 45.11 -35.21 22.29
N GLY A 755 44.10 -36.11 22.40
CA GLY A 755 44.18 -37.35 23.21
C GLY A 755 44.00 -37.15 24.73
N ASN A 756 43.50 -35.98 25.16
CA ASN A 756 43.24 -35.70 26.58
C ASN A 756 41.78 -35.84 26.95
N ASP A 757 41.25 -37.09 26.86
CA ASP A 757 39.84 -37.42 27.10
C ASP A 757 39.37 -37.02 28.51
N LYS A 758 40.21 -37.30 29.54
CA LYS A 758 39.87 -36.91 30.92
C LYS A 758 39.78 -35.41 31.11
N GLY A 759 40.59 -34.64 30.38
CA GLY A 759 40.50 -33.18 30.36
C GLY A 759 39.20 -32.69 29.70
N ALA A 760 38.83 -33.27 28.57
CA ALA A 760 37.57 -33.02 27.86
C ALA A 760 36.35 -33.28 28.75
N GLN A 761 36.28 -34.47 29.37
CA GLN A 761 35.20 -34.87 30.26
C GLN A 761 35.03 -33.93 31.45
N ARG A 762 36.14 -33.57 32.12
CA ARG A 762 36.12 -32.61 33.26
C ARG A 762 35.68 -31.23 32.87
N GLY A 763 36.08 -30.75 31.68
CA GLY A 763 35.65 -29.44 31.15
C GLY A 763 34.13 -29.43 30.89
N LEU A 764 33.61 -30.44 30.21
CA LEU A 764 32.19 -30.52 29.87
C LEU A 764 31.27 -30.67 31.08
N LYS A 765 31.72 -31.32 32.18
CA LYS A 765 30.90 -31.46 33.37
C LYS A 765 30.36 -30.11 33.88
N LYS A 766 31.25 -29.11 34.03
CA LYS A 766 30.88 -27.77 34.48
C LYS A 766 29.95 -27.08 33.45
N SER A 767 30.22 -27.30 32.17
CA SER A 767 29.40 -26.76 31.09
C SER A 767 27.98 -27.35 31.10
N PHE A 768 27.83 -28.67 31.38
CA PHE A 768 26.51 -29.30 31.52
C PHE A 768 25.72 -28.75 32.70
N GLU A 769 26.32 -28.49 33.86
CA GLU A 769 25.68 -27.86 35.01
C GLU A 769 25.12 -26.49 34.67
N THR A 770 25.88 -25.70 33.93
CA THR A 770 25.47 -24.35 33.50
C THR A 770 24.36 -24.44 32.44
N ALA A 771 24.47 -25.33 31.48
CA ALA A 771 23.55 -25.49 30.38
C ALA A 771 22.21 -26.10 30.80
N ALA A 772 22.22 -27.09 31.70
CA ALA A 772 20.99 -27.72 32.21
C ALA A 772 20.03 -26.70 32.85
N ARG A 773 20.55 -25.81 33.73
CA ARG A 773 19.77 -24.78 34.39
C ARG A 773 19.15 -23.78 33.41
N ARG A 774 19.76 -23.58 32.25
CA ARG A 774 19.38 -22.56 31.25
C ARG A 774 18.76 -23.14 29.98
N ARG A 775 18.65 -24.47 29.89
CA ARG A 775 18.15 -25.21 28.72
C ARG A 775 18.91 -24.84 27.44
N LEU A 776 20.25 -24.81 27.50
CA LEU A 776 21.11 -24.56 26.34
C LEU A 776 21.54 -25.90 25.73
N VAL A 777 20.67 -26.52 24.95
CA VAL A 777 20.77 -27.90 24.45
C VAL A 777 21.57 -27.96 23.14
N ARG A 778 21.19 -27.11 22.15
CA ARG A 778 21.74 -27.20 20.79
C ARG A 778 23.19 -26.83 20.68
N THR A 779 23.70 -26.00 21.56
CA THR A 779 25.16 -25.73 21.70
C THR A 779 25.99 -27.00 21.78
N PHE A 780 25.44 -28.07 22.35
CA PHE A 780 26.09 -29.39 22.44
C PHE A 780 25.68 -30.32 21.29
N VAL A 781 24.39 -30.46 21.01
CA VAL A 781 23.86 -31.38 20.00
C VAL A 781 24.34 -31.06 18.57
N ASP A 782 24.60 -29.78 18.28
CA ASP A 782 25.18 -29.40 16.99
C ASP A 782 26.61 -29.94 16.77
N GLU A 783 27.26 -30.40 17.83
CA GLU A 783 28.59 -31.03 17.86
C GLU A 783 28.52 -32.59 18.02
N LYS A 784 27.36 -33.20 17.70
CA LYS A 784 27.07 -34.62 17.83
C LYS A 784 28.14 -35.55 17.20
N ALA A 785 28.80 -35.06 16.13
CA ALA A 785 29.79 -35.86 15.40
C ALA A 785 30.93 -36.40 16.28
N TRP A 786 31.33 -35.70 17.33
CA TRP A 786 32.35 -36.12 18.26
C TRP A 786 31.81 -36.30 19.69
N LEU A 787 30.77 -35.56 20.06
CA LEU A 787 30.26 -35.55 21.43
C LEU A 787 29.59 -36.87 21.80
N GLY A 788 28.86 -37.52 20.90
CA GLY A 788 28.18 -38.77 21.15
C GLY A 788 29.13 -39.93 21.59
N GLY A 789 30.33 -40.00 20.98
CA GLY A 789 31.36 -40.93 21.39
C GLY A 789 31.92 -40.66 22.80
N LEU A 790 32.03 -39.37 23.15
CA LEU A 790 32.50 -38.97 24.48
C LEU A 790 31.47 -39.24 25.57
N LEU A 791 30.18 -38.94 25.32
CA LEU A 791 29.07 -39.18 26.24
C LEU A 791 28.95 -40.68 26.56
N GLY A 792 29.01 -41.56 25.55
CA GLY A 792 28.97 -43.01 25.75
C GLY A 792 30.14 -43.56 26.58
N SER A 793 31.29 -42.90 26.56
CA SER A 793 32.42 -43.26 27.43
C SER A 793 32.23 -42.75 28.88
N MET A 794 31.38 -41.78 29.10
CA MET A 794 31.06 -41.23 30.43
C MET A 794 30.05 -42.11 31.19
N ASP A 795 29.19 -42.87 30.51
CA ASP A 795 28.19 -43.74 31.11
C ASP A 795 28.78 -44.78 32.09
N HIS A 796 30.02 -45.21 31.89
CA HIS A 796 30.73 -46.11 32.81
C HIS A 796 31.29 -45.41 34.06
N MET A 797 31.22 -44.09 34.15
CA MET A 797 31.72 -43.27 35.27
C MET A 797 30.65 -42.76 36.23
N HIS A 798 29.36 -43.08 36.02
CA HIS A 798 28.24 -42.63 36.89
C HIS A 798 28.35 -43.01 38.37
N VAL A 799 29.33 -43.85 38.76
CA VAL A 799 29.52 -44.29 40.12
C VAL A 799 30.21 -43.25 41.02
N THR A 800 30.74 -42.14 40.49
CA THR A 800 31.63 -41.25 41.28
C THR A 800 31.28 -39.79 41.34
N LEU A 801 30.15 -39.35 40.74
CA LEU A 801 29.82 -37.93 40.62
C LEU A 801 28.47 -37.63 41.29
N ALA A 802 28.46 -37.01 42.47
CA ALA A 802 27.28 -36.39 43.06
C ALA A 802 26.84 -35.15 42.22
N THR A 803 26.19 -35.44 41.08
CA THR A 803 25.51 -34.42 40.26
C THR A 803 24.06 -34.27 40.74
N SER A 804 23.46 -33.11 40.52
CA SER A 804 22.02 -32.96 40.80
C SER A 804 21.23 -33.78 39.76
N VAL A 805 20.09 -34.36 40.15
CA VAL A 805 19.16 -35.08 39.26
C VAL A 805 18.93 -34.34 37.94
N GLN A 806 18.80 -33.03 37.99
CA GLN A 806 18.56 -32.15 36.81
C GLN A 806 19.74 -32.19 35.79
N VAL A 807 20.97 -32.38 36.24
CA VAL A 807 22.14 -32.47 35.34
C VAL A 807 22.25 -33.85 34.71
N ASP A 808 21.91 -34.89 35.47
CA ASP A 808 21.90 -36.27 34.96
C ASP A 808 20.81 -36.42 33.87
N ASP A 809 19.60 -35.96 34.12
CA ASP A 809 18.51 -35.90 33.12
C ASP A 809 18.93 -35.15 31.83
N PHE A 810 19.66 -34.03 31.98
CA PHE A 810 20.15 -33.25 30.86
C PHE A 810 21.21 -34.00 30.04
N ILE A 811 22.13 -34.74 30.71
CA ILE A 811 23.16 -35.56 30.04
C ILE A 811 22.49 -36.72 29.28
N GLU A 812 21.48 -37.37 29.89
CA GLU A 812 20.71 -38.43 29.22
C GLU A 812 19.95 -37.88 28.01
N GLU A 813 19.36 -36.71 28.11
CA GLU A 813 18.72 -36.01 26.96
C GLU A 813 19.75 -35.78 25.84
N LEU A 814 20.94 -35.23 26.16
CA LEU A 814 22.00 -34.99 25.18
C LEU A 814 22.47 -36.29 24.51
N ASP A 815 22.70 -37.37 25.29
CA ASP A 815 23.14 -38.65 24.76
C ASP A 815 22.11 -39.25 23.81
N SER A 816 20.83 -39.22 24.20
CA SER A 816 19.73 -39.65 23.35
C SER A 816 19.64 -38.87 22.03
N LEU A 817 19.74 -37.55 22.08
CA LEU A 817 19.72 -36.69 20.91
C LEU A 817 20.93 -36.88 19.99
N CYS A 818 22.11 -37.19 20.57
CA CYS A 818 23.32 -37.49 19.80
C CYS A 818 23.28 -38.88 19.13
N ARG A 819 22.61 -39.88 19.73
CA ARG A 819 22.44 -41.22 19.17
C ARG A 819 21.28 -41.36 18.19
N GLY A 820 20.43 -40.30 18.06
CA GLY A 820 19.28 -40.33 17.18
C GLY A 820 18.09 -41.13 17.70
N VAL A 821 18.02 -41.42 19.03
CA VAL A 821 16.85 -42.00 19.69
C VAL A 821 15.96 -40.86 20.17
N GLU A 822 14.75 -40.75 19.64
CA GLU A 822 13.76 -39.79 20.16
C GLU A 822 13.26 -40.25 21.54
N VAL A 823 13.66 -39.60 22.60
CA VAL A 823 13.02 -39.70 23.91
C VAL A 823 11.80 -38.78 23.93
N PHE A 824 10.63 -39.39 23.79
CA PHE A 824 9.37 -38.73 24.06
C PHE A 824 9.21 -38.56 25.59
N SER A 825 9.70 -37.45 26.13
CA SER A 825 9.25 -36.92 27.42
C SER A 825 8.29 -35.79 27.15
N ALA A 826 7.05 -36.13 26.84
CA ALA A 826 5.97 -35.15 26.86
C ALA A 826 5.56 -34.95 28.34
N PRO A 827 5.52 -33.71 28.87
CA PRO A 827 4.65 -33.42 29.97
C PRO A 827 3.22 -33.61 29.46
N GLU A 828 2.45 -34.45 30.13
CA GLU A 828 1.01 -34.62 29.86
C GLU A 828 0.29 -33.29 29.84
N ARG A 829 0.13 -32.68 28.64
CA ARG A 829 -0.93 -31.78 28.41
C ARG A 829 -2.19 -32.58 28.16
N GLN A 830 -3.10 -32.56 29.14
CA GLN A 830 -4.45 -33.03 28.95
C GLN A 830 -4.98 -32.44 27.65
N ALA A 831 -5.18 -33.31 26.66
CA ALA A 831 -5.80 -32.97 25.40
C ALA A 831 -7.23 -32.48 25.69
N GLN A 832 -7.49 -31.22 25.57
CA GLN A 832 -8.85 -30.73 25.36
C GLN A 832 -9.32 -31.29 24.02
N PRO A 833 -10.52 -31.87 23.97
CA PRO A 833 -11.06 -32.41 22.73
C PRO A 833 -11.24 -31.26 21.72
N PRO A 834 -11.02 -31.50 20.43
CA PRO A 834 -11.22 -30.47 19.41
C PRO A 834 -12.67 -30.01 19.47
N SER A 835 -12.86 -28.70 19.61
CA SER A 835 -14.17 -28.07 19.46
C SER A 835 -14.75 -28.47 18.10
N PRO A 836 -16.05 -28.80 18.05
CA PRO A 836 -16.68 -29.21 16.80
C PRO A 836 -16.59 -28.09 15.78
N ALA A 837 -16.20 -28.45 14.58
CA ALA A 837 -16.18 -27.56 13.42
C ALA A 837 -17.56 -26.91 13.23
N LEU A 838 -17.65 -25.61 13.34
CA LEU A 838 -18.80 -24.85 12.96
C LEU A 838 -19.05 -25.02 11.45
N PRO A 839 -20.29 -25.17 11.02
CA PRO A 839 -20.59 -25.32 9.60
C PRO A 839 -20.22 -24.04 8.85
N LEU A 840 -19.52 -24.20 7.75
CA LEU A 840 -19.20 -23.16 6.78
C LEU A 840 -20.50 -22.58 6.20
N SER A 841 -20.99 -21.49 6.80
CA SER A 841 -21.97 -20.66 6.15
C SER A 841 -21.30 -19.87 5.03
N ASN A 842 -21.82 -20.01 3.82
CA ASN A 842 -21.31 -19.40 2.58
C ASN A 842 -21.66 -17.90 2.44
N GLU A 843 -21.68 -17.15 3.53
CA GLU A 843 -21.86 -15.69 3.48
C GLU A 843 -20.56 -15.03 3.94
N LEU A 844 -19.78 -14.57 2.97
CA LEU A 844 -18.62 -13.70 3.17
C LEU A 844 -19.12 -12.32 3.65
N PRO A 845 -18.60 -11.79 4.78
CA PRO A 845 -18.91 -10.44 5.19
C PRO A 845 -18.40 -9.46 4.12
N THR A 846 -19.28 -8.58 3.66
CA THR A 846 -18.95 -7.45 2.79
C THR A 846 -18.13 -6.44 3.61
N LEU A 847 -16.80 -6.49 3.45
CA LEU A 847 -15.91 -5.46 3.99
C LEU A 847 -16.12 -4.15 3.22
N SER A 848 -16.20 -3.03 3.94
CA SER A 848 -16.28 -1.69 3.35
C SER A 848 -14.93 -1.26 2.75
N ALA A 849 -14.96 -0.32 1.80
CA ALA A 849 -13.76 0.19 1.10
C ALA A 849 -12.67 0.72 2.07
N ASP A 850 -13.06 1.35 3.17
CA ASP A 850 -12.16 1.91 4.17
C ASP A 850 -11.47 0.83 5.01
N ALA A 851 -12.09 -0.35 5.18
CA ALA A 851 -11.52 -1.46 5.93
C ALA A 851 -10.38 -2.16 5.19
N VAL A 852 -10.39 -2.17 3.86
CA VAL A 852 -9.38 -2.89 3.05
C VAL A 852 -8.13 -2.06 2.81
N SER A 853 -8.24 -0.74 2.74
CA SER A 853 -7.08 0.17 2.66
C SER A 853 -6.19 0.11 3.92
N GLY A 854 -6.75 -0.29 5.06
CA GLY A 854 -5.99 -0.52 6.31
C GLY A 854 -5.47 -1.96 6.50
N VAL A 855 -5.88 -2.90 5.64
CA VAL A 855 -5.55 -4.34 5.77
C VAL A 855 -4.35 -4.75 4.90
N LEU A 856 -4.15 -4.10 3.75
CA LEU A 856 -3.02 -4.36 2.85
C LEU A 856 -1.87 -3.39 3.15
N ASN A 857 -0.66 -3.92 3.24
CA ASN A 857 0.54 -3.09 3.39
C ASN A 857 1.01 -2.53 2.03
N SER A 858 1.91 -1.53 2.06
CA SER A 858 2.42 -0.83 0.87
C SER A 858 3.04 -1.80 -0.16
N ARG A 859 3.69 -2.86 0.30
CA ARG A 859 4.32 -3.86 -0.57
C ARG A 859 3.31 -4.76 -1.26
N GLU A 860 2.23 -5.11 -0.56
CA GLU A 860 1.12 -5.88 -1.12
C GLU A 860 0.36 -5.07 -2.17
N ILE A 861 0.20 -3.76 -1.94
CA ILE A 861 -0.40 -2.82 -2.89
C ILE A 861 0.49 -2.70 -4.14
N GLU A 862 1.79 -2.54 -3.98
CA GLU A 862 2.75 -2.47 -5.09
C GLU A 862 2.73 -3.75 -5.94
N ILE A 863 2.69 -4.91 -5.30
CA ILE A 863 2.56 -6.20 -5.99
C ILE A 863 1.22 -6.26 -6.73
N LEU A 864 0.13 -5.80 -6.12
CA LEU A 864 -1.19 -5.74 -6.77
C LEU A 864 -1.20 -4.81 -8.00
N HIS A 865 -0.52 -3.67 -7.94
CA HIS A 865 -0.34 -2.80 -9.11
C HIS A 865 0.41 -3.51 -10.25
N LEU A 866 1.49 -4.23 -9.94
CA LEU A 866 2.24 -5.00 -10.94
C LEU A 866 1.45 -6.21 -11.47
N VAL A 867 0.65 -6.82 -10.59
CA VAL A 867 -0.30 -7.89 -10.96
C VAL A 867 -1.39 -7.33 -11.87
N HIS A 868 -1.88 -6.15 -11.57
CA HIS A 868 -2.84 -5.43 -12.39
C HIS A 868 -2.26 -5.07 -13.75
N GLY A 869 -0.98 -4.64 -13.81
CA GLY A 869 -0.23 -4.41 -15.06
C GLY A 869 0.09 -5.69 -15.85
N GLY A 870 -0.45 -6.85 -15.48
CA GLY A 870 -0.33 -8.11 -16.21
C GLY A 870 0.99 -8.87 -16.02
N LEU A 871 1.92 -8.40 -15.19
CA LEU A 871 3.24 -9.02 -15.02
C LEU A 871 3.11 -10.39 -14.33
N ARG A 872 3.85 -11.39 -14.80
CA ARG A 872 3.93 -12.71 -14.16
C ARG A 872 4.79 -12.66 -12.88
N ASN A 873 4.61 -13.58 -11.96
CA ASN A 873 5.33 -13.58 -10.67
C ASN A 873 6.86 -13.51 -10.84
N LYS A 874 7.40 -14.17 -11.87
CA LYS A 874 8.83 -14.10 -12.20
C LYS A 874 9.28 -12.70 -12.64
N GLU A 875 8.43 -11.97 -13.36
CA GLU A 875 8.69 -10.60 -13.83
C GLU A 875 8.55 -9.60 -12.69
N ILE A 876 7.54 -9.79 -11.84
CA ILE A 876 7.35 -9.03 -10.60
C ILE A 876 8.58 -9.23 -9.70
N GLY A 877 9.01 -10.48 -9.51
CA GLY A 877 10.20 -10.79 -8.74
C GLY A 877 11.45 -10.04 -9.23
N ARG A 878 11.69 -10.02 -10.56
CA ARG A 878 12.80 -9.27 -11.15
C ARG A 878 12.68 -7.77 -10.95
N ARG A 879 11.45 -7.22 -11.11
CA ARG A 879 11.22 -5.78 -11.00
C ARG A 879 11.34 -5.28 -9.57
N LEU A 880 10.95 -6.09 -8.61
CA LEU A 880 10.98 -5.80 -7.18
C LEU A 880 12.24 -6.33 -6.48
N ASN A 881 13.12 -6.96 -7.23
CA ASN A 881 14.35 -7.62 -6.75
C ASN A 881 14.10 -8.65 -5.63
N ILE A 882 13.04 -9.46 -5.78
CA ILE A 882 12.67 -10.54 -4.86
C ILE A 882 12.52 -11.86 -5.62
N THR A 883 12.53 -12.98 -4.92
CA THR A 883 12.34 -14.28 -5.56
C THR A 883 10.90 -14.48 -6.03
N GLU A 884 10.71 -15.32 -7.04
CA GLU A 884 9.36 -15.71 -7.49
C GLU A 884 8.56 -16.37 -6.35
N GLY A 885 9.24 -17.06 -5.44
CA GLY A 885 8.64 -17.64 -4.23
C GLY A 885 8.08 -16.58 -3.29
N CYS A 886 8.82 -15.49 -3.08
CA CYS A 886 8.34 -14.35 -2.29
C CYS A 886 7.11 -13.72 -2.91
N VAL A 887 7.09 -13.52 -4.24
CA VAL A 887 5.91 -12.98 -4.92
C VAL A 887 4.70 -13.90 -4.76
N LYS A 888 4.87 -15.23 -4.88
CA LYS A 888 3.81 -16.21 -4.63
C LYS A 888 3.28 -16.12 -3.20
N TRP A 889 4.19 -15.97 -2.24
CA TRP A 889 3.82 -15.80 -0.84
C TRP A 889 3.03 -14.51 -0.60
N TYR A 890 3.49 -13.36 -1.10
CA TYR A 890 2.74 -12.11 -1.03
C TYR A 890 1.36 -12.23 -1.69
N MET A 891 1.27 -12.88 -2.83
CA MET A 891 0.00 -13.12 -3.49
C MET A 891 -0.95 -13.97 -2.64
N GLN A 892 -0.43 -14.94 -1.91
CA GLN A 892 -1.24 -15.74 -0.97
C GLN A 892 -1.73 -14.87 0.19
N GLN A 893 -0.85 -14.05 0.79
CA GLN A 893 -1.23 -13.11 1.86
C GLN A 893 -2.31 -12.13 1.40
N ILE A 894 -2.14 -11.57 0.21
CA ILE A 894 -3.15 -10.70 -0.39
C ILE A 894 -4.49 -11.45 -0.53
N PHE A 895 -4.47 -12.69 -1.04
CA PHE A 895 -5.68 -13.50 -1.20
C PHE A 895 -6.40 -13.73 0.13
N ASP A 896 -5.65 -14.08 1.16
CA ASP A 896 -6.19 -14.35 2.50
C ASP A 896 -6.77 -13.05 3.12
N LYS A 897 -6.08 -11.93 3.00
CA LYS A 897 -6.48 -10.63 3.57
C LYS A 897 -7.73 -10.05 2.91
N ILE A 898 -7.86 -10.18 1.59
CA ILE A 898 -9.03 -9.64 0.85
C ILE A 898 -10.09 -10.69 0.54
N GLY A 899 -9.94 -11.92 1.05
CA GLY A 899 -10.93 -12.99 0.96
C GLY A 899 -11.19 -13.50 -0.46
N VAL A 900 -10.12 -13.72 -1.25
CA VAL A 900 -10.20 -14.23 -2.63
C VAL A 900 -9.32 -15.45 -2.82
N ARG A 901 -9.55 -16.23 -3.89
CA ARG A 901 -8.79 -17.45 -4.18
C ARG A 901 -8.04 -17.42 -5.52
N ARG A 902 -8.23 -16.40 -6.33
CA ARG A 902 -7.66 -16.29 -7.68
C ARG A 902 -7.07 -14.92 -7.92
N ARG A 903 -5.99 -14.87 -8.70
CA ARG A 903 -5.27 -13.66 -9.10
C ARG A 903 -6.18 -12.60 -9.73
N SER A 904 -7.05 -12.99 -10.66
CA SER A 904 -8.01 -12.08 -11.29
C SER A 904 -9.03 -11.52 -10.29
N GLN A 905 -9.45 -12.32 -9.32
CA GLN A 905 -10.35 -11.88 -8.25
C GLN A 905 -9.66 -10.88 -7.33
N ALA A 906 -8.37 -11.03 -7.05
CA ALA A 906 -7.61 -10.09 -6.23
C ALA A 906 -7.55 -8.71 -6.89
N VAL A 907 -7.25 -8.66 -8.18
CA VAL A 907 -7.25 -7.41 -8.96
C VAL A 907 -8.64 -6.78 -9.00
N SER A 908 -9.68 -7.57 -9.29
CA SER A 908 -11.06 -7.07 -9.33
C SER A 908 -11.51 -6.52 -7.97
N ARG A 909 -11.18 -7.24 -6.89
CA ARG A 909 -11.52 -6.85 -5.53
C ARG A 909 -10.76 -5.61 -5.06
N ALA A 910 -9.47 -5.54 -5.37
CA ALA A 910 -8.64 -4.36 -5.08
C ALA A 910 -9.12 -3.10 -5.81
N ARG A 911 -9.64 -3.25 -7.05
CA ARG A 911 -10.31 -2.16 -7.78
C ARG A 911 -11.63 -1.74 -7.13
N GLN A 912 -12.46 -2.70 -6.72
CA GLN A 912 -13.72 -2.39 -6.03
C GLN A 912 -13.50 -1.59 -4.74
N PHE A 913 -12.39 -1.82 -4.09
CA PHE A 913 -12.02 -1.14 -2.84
C PHE A 913 -11.15 0.12 -3.05
N GLY A 914 -10.88 0.53 -4.29
CA GLY A 914 -10.09 1.72 -4.59
C GLY A 914 -8.61 1.62 -4.20
N VAL A 915 -8.11 0.41 -3.99
CA VAL A 915 -6.69 0.15 -3.63
C VAL A 915 -5.79 0.24 -4.86
N ILE A 916 -6.33 -0.15 -6.02
CA ILE A 916 -5.69 0.00 -7.34
C ILE A 916 -6.70 0.59 -8.33
N PHE A 917 -6.23 1.45 -9.21
CA PHE A 917 -7.07 2.19 -10.16
C PHE A 917 -7.00 1.60 -11.57
#